data_f3fd051e5e91f16ca6f2e18bd16c3956
#
_entry.id   f3fd051e5e91f16ca6f2e18bd16c3956
#
_cell.length_a   1.000
_cell.length_b   1.000
_cell.length_c   1.000
_cell.angle_alpha   90.00
_cell.angle_beta   90.00
_cell.angle_gamma   90.00
#
_symmetry.space_group_name_H-M   'P 1'
#
loop_
_entity.id
_entity.type
_entity.pdbx_description
1 polymer ?
#
loop_
_entity_poly.entity_id
_entity_poly.type
_entity_poly.pdbx_seq_one_letter_code
_entity_poly.pdbx_strand_id
1 'polypeptide(L)'
;MLSPERPSDVPRRTVLTVGGVGLGALLTGLASSPAFAVDTATATVPAEQAATSAAFPVPDSAGIPPGPAPFGWNPVDLLDFDPATLPWAKHLRCLVPRATRIEPFAPTQAHPDLDPAVQLSTLTRYDAGSVYGARPQPIGLEPWAYTQRYWQYIDVWGTWHGVVSHLTPDELVAKPSGTAGRQGAVIDLPDPQWVEAAHLNGARAIGGWFWPRGGVDFNGFLVQREDGSFPVGDKLVEIRDYFGFDGLFINQEASITATQVGKLKELFRYIKRIDPDFYLQYYDAVLPSTGSLSYQNVLNERNVPWLGTPEEPVMDSVFINYGWYSGPDPHLTTSATTARAHGFDPRQVAFAGVEHQKGIFNPSERFGAVAGPGTPAPTSVGLFVDNQFWWTKALSGEAASIEGRAGLRDLEQRFWSGPTGDPHTSGRTVAFSSGRQDVWNYQRFDGVAHWITERSPYGALPIVSSFNVGSGAGFWLGGVQVRDSGWNNQGSADRALSWQYWSEGDLAVRLDETVAYEGGHSLALTGSGVLHLFKTDLTAKGRMPVRVHAQGLTSVEVGVTWRDAPDAVDWHPLVGVELGGWRTWGTSLRLDGRRVARISLRTEGDGHLGKVAFLAAPGVDRPSRAEGFTVSDAGDVKAAEGTRHLSFEWQLADGADAYDVLQVGTEGVTWLGRVRRDVFFAESVDLTRGRLFTVRAIGRDGSYSAPVHARLA
;
A
#
# COMPACT_ATOMS: atom_id res chain seq x y z
N MET A 1 -12.99 -33.47 57.72
CA MET A 1 -13.68 -34.70 57.29
C MET A 1 -14.20 -34.49 55.90
N LEU A 2 -13.93 -35.42 55.01
CA LEU A 2 -14.34 -35.57 53.61
C LEU A 2 -13.55 -34.77 52.56
N SER A 3 -12.64 -35.47 51.93
CA SER A 3 -12.00 -35.19 50.65
C SER A 3 -13.02 -35.32 49.52
N PRO A 4 -12.85 -34.62 48.40
CA PRO A 4 -13.48 -34.95 47.14
C PRO A 4 -12.56 -35.80 46.24
N GLU A 5 -13.18 -36.76 45.62
CA GLU A 5 -12.62 -37.76 44.66
C GLU A 5 -12.16 -37.11 43.35
N ARG A 6 -11.18 -37.75 42.74
CA ARG A 6 -10.72 -37.50 41.35
C ARG A 6 -11.59 -38.26 40.37
N PRO A 7 -11.93 -37.70 39.20
CA PRO A 7 -12.45 -38.49 38.10
C PRO A 7 -11.30 -39.10 37.23
N SER A 8 -11.60 -40.26 36.75
CA SER A 8 -10.83 -41.23 35.99
C SER A 8 -10.51 -40.86 34.55
N ASP A 9 -9.39 -41.38 34.11
CA ASP A 9 -8.85 -41.72 32.79
C ASP A 9 -9.73 -41.51 31.53
N VAL A 10 -9.17 -40.75 30.60
CA VAL A 10 -9.53 -40.77 29.18
C VAL A 10 -8.34 -41.26 28.37
N PRO A 11 -8.50 -42.18 27.41
CA PRO A 11 -7.39 -42.92 26.77
C PRO A 11 -6.61 -42.05 25.78
N ARG A 12 -5.30 -42.20 25.84
CA ARG A 12 -4.32 -41.64 24.87
C ARG A 12 -4.59 -42.15 23.46
N ARG A 13 -4.94 -41.24 22.55
CA ARG A 13 -4.85 -41.52 21.11
C ARG A 13 -3.41 -41.35 20.66
N THR A 14 -2.95 -42.36 19.98
CA THR A 14 -1.64 -42.48 19.31
C THR A 14 -1.54 -41.36 18.26
N VAL A 15 -0.54 -40.47 18.42
CA VAL A 15 -0.14 -39.51 17.39
C VAL A 15 0.82 -40.21 16.45
N LEU A 16 0.41 -40.39 15.22
CA LEU A 16 1.27 -40.79 14.11
C LEU A 16 2.30 -39.68 13.85
N THR A 17 3.55 -39.98 14.08
CA THR A 17 4.71 -39.20 13.69
C THR A 17 4.82 -39.25 12.17
N VAL A 18 4.38 -38.19 11.48
CA VAL A 18 4.77 -37.95 10.09
C VAL A 18 6.01 -37.07 10.12
N GLY A 19 7.04 -37.55 9.42
CA GLY A 19 8.42 -37.08 9.54
C GLY A 19 8.58 -35.59 9.23
N GLY A 20 9.20 -34.90 10.14
CA GLY A 20 9.69 -33.55 9.99
C GLY A 20 10.90 -33.48 9.06
N VAL A 21 10.68 -33.19 7.80
CA VAL A 21 11.73 -32.72 6.90
C VAL A 21 11.05 -31.63 6.06
N GLY A 22 11.21 -30.38 6.43
CA GLY A 22 10.68 -29.26 5.66
C GLY A 22 10.62 -27.91 6.37
N LEU A 23 10.52 -27.88 7.70
CA LEU A 23 10.38 -26.59 8.43
C LEU A 23 11.70 -25.94 8.85
N GLY A 24 12.81 -26.67 8.82
CA GLY A 24 14.12 -26.16 9.25
C GLY A 24 14.80 -25.22 8.23
N ALA A 25 14.45 -25.33 6.96
CA ALA A 25 15.11 -24.55 5.91
C ALA A 25 14.51 -23.15 5.69
N LEU A 26 13.24 -22.94 6.09
CA LEU A 26 12.59 -21.63 5.97
C LEU A 26 12.94 -20.66 7.12
N LEU A 27 13.31 -21.18 8.28
CA LEU A 27 13.67 -20.34 9.43
C LEU A 27 15.14 -19.89 9.43
N THR A 28 16.02 -20.57 8.69
CA THR A 28 17.43 -20.20 8.60
C THR A 28 17.69 -19.09 7.57
N GLY A 29 16.77 -18.83 6.65
CA GLY A 29 16.85 -17.70 5.70
C GLY A 29 16.52 -16.33 6.31
N LEU A 30 15.94 -16.29 7.50
CA LEU A 30 15.55 -15.06 8.20
C LEU A 30 16.64 -14.50 9.13
N ALA A 31 17.76 -15.18 9.28
CA ALA A 31 18.69 -14.90 10.36
C ALA A 31 20.02 -14.24 9.96
N SER A 32 20.17 -13.72 8.74
CA SER A 32 21.45 -13.11 8.39
C SER A 32 21.35 -11.99 7.36
N SER A 33 21.02 -10.81 7.82
CA SER A 33 21.73 -9.62 7.33
C SER A 33 22.82 -9.34 8.36
N PRO A 34 24.06 -9.73 8.15
CA PRO A 34 25.13 -9.29 9.01
C PRO A 34 25.50 -7.86 8.61
N ALA A 35 25.07 -6.91 9.42
CA ALA A 35 25.96 -5.78 9.63
C ALA A 35 27.18 -6.40 10.32
N PHE A 36 28.26 -6.67 9.59
CA PHE A 36 29.62 -6.88 10.07
C PHE A 36 30.32 -8.01 9.29
N ALA A 37 31.33 -7.61 8.69
CA ALA A 37 32.63 -8.18 8.45
C ALA A 37 33.09 -7.96 7.01
N VAL A 38 34.02 -7.07 6.92
CA VAL A 38 34.93 -6.92 5.79
C VAL A 38 35.72 -8.21 5.69
N ASP A 39 35.51 -8.99 4.64
CA ASP A 39 36.52 -9.92 4.19
C ASP A 39 36.86 -9.60 2.75
N THR A 40 38.07 -9.05 2.57
CA THR A 40 38.67 -8.73 1.29
C THR A 40 39.18 -10.00 0.63
N ALA A 41 38.31 -10.72 -0.03
CA ALA A 41 38.74 -11.73 -1.00
C ALA A 41 38.34 -11.27 -2.40
N THR A 42 39.31 -10.78 -3.16
CA THR A 42 39.22 -10.57 -4.60
C THR A 42 39.00 -11.90 -5.29
N ALA A 43 37.77 -12.28 -5.53
CA ALA A 43 37.44 -13.36 -6.45
C ALA A 43 37.28 -12.78 -7.85
N THR A 44 38.24 -13.05 -8.72
CA THR A 44 38.12 -12.87 -10.16
C THR A 44 37.02 -13.79 -10.68
N VAL A 45 35.89 -13.23 -11.08
CA VAL A 45 34.82 -13.93 -11.78
C VAL A 45 35.25 -14.15 -13.23
N PRO A 46 35.11 -15.36 -13.80
CA PRO A 46 35.41 -15.59 -15.20
C PRO A 46 34.46 -14.79 -16.12
N ALA A 47 35.01 -14.19 -17.17
CA ALA A 47 34.31 -13.30 -18.11
C ALA A 47 33.35 -14.02 -19.10
N GLU A 48 32.71 -15.10 -18.71
CA GLU A 48 31.93 -15.95 -19.62
C GLU A 48 30.49 -16.20 -19.18
N GLN A 49 29.85 -15.18 -18.59
CA GLN A 49 28.39 -15.13 -18.46
C GLN A 49 27.85 -13.81 -18.96
N ALA A 50 28.07 -13.53 -20.27
CA ALA A 50 27.19 -12.64 -20.98
C ALA A 50 25.81 -13.30 -20.99
N ALA A 51 24.90 -12.73 -20.25
CA ALA A 51 23.52 -13.17 -20.25
C ALA A 51 23.00 -13.05 -21.69
N THR A 52 22.68 -14.16 -22.29
CA THR A 52 21.82 -14.16 -23.46
C THR A 52 20.49 -13.56 -23.03
N SER A 53 20.12 -12.43 -23.63
CA SER A 53 18.81 -11.84 -23.44
C SER A 53 17.78 -12.85 -23.94
N ALA A 54 17.20 -13.60 -23.06
CA ALA A 54 15.95 -14.27 -23.35
C ALA A 54 14.87 -13.25 -23.02
N ALA A 55 14.07 -12.87 -24.01
CA ALA A 55 12.80 -12.24 -23.77
C ALA A 55 12.14 -12.98 -22.59
N PHE A 56 11.68 -12.26 -21.55
CA PHE A 56 11.12 -12.87 -20.36
C PHE A 56 10.04 -13.88 -20.77
N PRO A 57 10.30 -15.19 -20.82
CA PRO A 57 9.22 -16.13 -20.87
C PRO A 57 8.52 -16.01 -19.53
N VAL A 58 7.22 -15.79 -19.54
CA VAL A 58 6.41 -16.08 -18.35
C VAL A 58 6.70 -17.55 -18.04
N PRO A 59 7.37 -17.88 -16.95
CA PRO A 59 7.79 -19.27 -16.74
C PRO A 59 6.57 -20.15 -16.54
N ASP A 60 6.49 -21.24 -17.27
CA ASP A 60 5.60 -22.37 -17.03
C ASP A 60 5.91 -23.13 -15.73
N SER A 61 6.60 -22.53 -14.77
CA SER A 61 7.11 -23.22 -13.61
C SER A 61 6.03 -23.43 -12.54
N ALA A 62 5.97 -24.64 -12.02
CA ALA A 62 5.13 -25.00 -10.89
C ALA A 62 5.35 -24.05 -9.71
N GLY A 63 4.33 -23.24 -9.39
CA GLY A 63 4.34 -22.30 -8.28
C GLY A 63 4.14 -20.83 -8.66
N ILE A 64 4.18 -20.46 -9.94
CA ILE A 64 3.76 -19.14 -10.39
C ILE A 64 2.26 -19.20 -10.69
N PRO A 65 1.48 -18.32 -10.07
CA PRO A 65 0.07 -18.24 -10.38
C PRO A 65 -0.16 -17.86 -11.84
N PRO A 66 -1.20 -18.40 -12.49
CA PRO A 66 -1.53 -18.06 -13.86
C PRO A 66 -1.93 -16.59 -13.99
N GLY A 67 -1.63 -15.98 -15.15
CA GLY A 67 -2.07 -14.64 -15.48
C GLY A 67 -1.10 -13.52 -15.14
N PRO A 68 -1.58 -12.28 -15.04
CA PRO A 68 -0.74 -11.12 -14.83
C PRO A 68 0.02 -11.20 -13.51
N ALA A 69 1.31 -10.92 -13.54
CA ALA A 69 2.17 -10.84 -12.37
C ALA A 69 3.16 -9.68 -12.55
N PRO A 70 3.51 -8.95 -11.48
CA PRO A 70 4.57 -7.96 -11.53
C PRO A 70 5.88 -8.61 -11.97
N PHE A 71 6.69 -7.85 -12.68
CA PHE A 71 7.99 -8.27 -13.13
C PHE A 71 8.97 -7.10 -13.05
N GLY A 72 10.22 -7.38 -13.41
CA GLY A 72 11.26 -6.38 -13.42
C GLY A 72 12.24 -6.58 -14.56
N TRP A 73 13.26 -5.74 -14.61
CA TRP A 73 14.25 -5.71 -15.68
C TRP A 73 15.68 -5.70 -15.16
N ASN A 74 16.54 -6.39 -15.89
CA ASN A 74 17.97 -6.18 -15.81
C ASN A 74 18.40 -5.09 -16.85
N PRO A 75 19.63 -4.58 -16.78
CA PRO A 75 20.08 -3.52 -17.68
C PRO A 75 19.91 -3.84 -19.17
N VAL A 76 20.09 -5.09 -19.54
CA VAL A 76 19.98 -5.54 -20.94
C VAL A 76 18.52 -5.61 -21.37
N ASP A 77 17.67 -6.22 -20.53
CA ASP A 77 16.26 -6.44 -20.86
C ASP A 77 15.44 -5.14 -20.85
N LEU A 78 15.89 -4.15 -20.06
CA LEU A 78 15.22 -2.85 -19.97
C LEU A 78 15.15 -2.13 -21.33
N LEU A 79 16.20 -2.24 -22.14
CA LEU A 79 16.27 -1.58 -23.44
C LEU A 79 15.33 -2.19 -24.49
N ASP A 80 14.92 -3.44 -24.26
CA ASP A 80 14.00 -4.17 -25.14
C ASP A 80 12.53 -3.97 -24.73
N PHE A 81 12.26 -3.13 -23.73
CA PHE A 81 10.89 -2.86 -23.29
C PHE A 81 10.04 -2.33 -24.45
N ASP A 82 8.97 -3.07 -24.75
CA ASP A 82 7.90 -2.70 -25.66
C ASP A 82 6.57 -3.20 -25.10
N PRO A 83 5.67 -2.30 -24.71
CA PRO A 83 4.39 -2.69 -24.12
C PRO A 83 3.48 -3.47 -25.07
N ALA A 84 3.71 -3.39 -26.39
CA ALA A 84 2.92 -4.13 -27.36
C ALA A 84 3.28 -5.63 -27.38
N THR A 85 4.50 -5.98 -27.02
CA THR A 85 4.99 -7.36 -27.01
C THR A 85 5.03 -7.98 -25.62
N LEU A 86 4.96 -7.15 -24.57
CA LEU A 86 5.04 -7.61 -23.20
C LEU A 86 3.73 -8.30 -22.77
N PRO A 87 3.77 -9.57 -22.38
CA PRO A 87 2.58 -10.27 -21.90
C PRO A 87 1.93 -9.52 -20.73
N TRP A 88 0.62 -9.43 -20.76
CA TRP A 88 -0.18 -8.80 -19.69
C TRP A 88 0.09 -7.31 -19.40
N ALA A 89 0.84 -6.61 -20.25
CA ALA A 89 1.24 -5.22 -19.99
C ALA A 89 0.07 -4.31 -19.63
N LYS A 90 -1.07 -4.44 -20.30
CA LYS A 90 -2.27 -3.66 -19.98
C LYS A 90 -2.78 -3.91 -18.54
N HIS A 91 -2.66 -5.13 -18.03
CA HIS A 91 -3.11 -5.51 -16.69
C HIS A 91 -2.22 -4.93 -15.58
N LEU A 92 -1.02 -4.52 -15.92
CA LEU A 92 -0.02 -4.01 -14.98
C LEU A 92 -0.02 -2.48 -14.89
N ARG A 93 -0.89 -1.80 -15.65
CA ARG A 93 -1.00 -0.33 -15.63
C ARG A 93 -1.84 0.16 -14.46
N CYS A 94 -1.42 1.26 -13.86
CA CYS A 94 -2.27 2.12 -13.08
C CYS A 94 -2.76 3.27 -13.97
N LEU A 95 -4.09 3.45 -14.06
CA LEU A 95 -4.72 4.54 -14.80
C LEU A 95 -5.30 5.61 -13.85
N VAL A 96 -5.10 5.47 -12.57
CA VAL A 96 -5.59 6.38 -11.53
C VAL A 96 -4.62 7.55 -11.39
N PRO A 97 -5.04 8.78 -11.66
CA PRO A 97 -4.19 9.94 -11.41
C PRO A 97 -4.02 10.14 -9.90
N ARG A 98 -2.82 10.58 -9.49
CA ARG A 98 -2.57 10.89 -8.09
C ARG A 98 -3.43 12.05 -7.63
N ALA A 99 -4.23 11.82 -6.57
CA ALA A 99 -5.11 12.82 -6.00
C ALA A 99 -4.33 13.98 -5.37
N THR A 100 -4.82 15.18 -5.55
CA THR A 100 -4.32 16.35 -4.81
C THR A 100 -4.83 16.30 -3.38
N ARG A 101 -3.93 16.41 -2.42
CA ARG A 101 -4.25 16.53 -1.00
C ARG A 101 -4.57 17.96 -0.64
N ILE A 102 -5.47 18.13 0.32
CA ILE A 102 -5.76 19.46 0.89
C ILE A 102 -4.58 19.94 1.74
N GLU A 103 -4.44 21.25 1.85
CA GLU A 103 -3.49 21.83 2.80
C GLU A 103 -3.87 21.47 4.24
N PRO A 104 -2.90 21.13 5.08
CA PRO A 104 -3.15 20.86 6.48
C PRO A 104 -3.86 22.04 7.17
N PHE A 105 -4.81 21.72 8.05
CA PHE A 105 -5.55 22.68 8.87
C PHE A 105 -5.52 22.20 10.32
N ALA A 106 -4.65 22.80 11.12
CA ALA A 106 -4.31 22.36 12.47
C ALA A 106 -5.52 22.11 13.39
N PRO A 107 -6.54 22.99 13.46
CA PRO A 107 -7.69 22.80 14.34
C PRO A 107 -8.47 21.49 14.14
N THR A 108 -8.37 20.88 12.97
CA THR A 108 -9.03 19.59 12.67
C THR A 108 -8.06 18.43 12.59
N GLN A 109 -6.84 18.58 13.08
CA GLN A 109 -5.86 17.49 13.18
C GLN A 109 -6.00 16.74 14.50
N ALA A 110 -5.63 15.45 14.49
CA ALA A 110 -5.57 14.67 15.73
C ALA A 110 -4.57 15.30 16.72
N HIS A 111 -3.42 15.77 16.23
CA HIS A 111 -2.43 16.56 16.97
C HIS A 111 -2.18 17.88 16.24
N PRO A 112 -2.83 18.99 16.67
CA PRO A 112 -2.73 20.28 15.98
C PRO A 112 -1.35 20.92 15.99
N ASP A 113 -0.49 20.52 16.92
CA ASP A 113 0.87 21.01 17.13
C ASP A 113 1.96 20.18 16.45
N LEU A 114 1.61 19.19 15.62
CA LEU A 114 2.56 18.52 14.75
C LEU A 114 3.04 19.43 13.62
N ASP A 115 4.31 19.26 13.24
CA ASP A 115 4.86 19.92 12.06
C ASP A 115 4.29 19.27 10.77
N PRO A 116 3.44 19.97 9.99
CA PRO A 116 2.81 19.39 8.80
C PRO A 116 3.77 19.20 7.62
N ALA A 117 5.00 19.72 7.70
CA ALA A 117 6.03 19.53 6.67
C ALA A 117 6.73 18.17 6.77
N VAL A 118 6.60 17.46 7.89
CA VAL A 118 7.16 16.11 8.06
C VAL A 118 6.43 15.14 7.16
N GLN A 119 7.19 14.39 6.37
CA GLN A 119 6.68 13.36 5.46
C GLN A 119 7.00 11.97 5.98
N LEU A 120 6.24 10.99 5.49
CA LEU A 120 6.48 9.57 5.72
C LEU A 120 6.72 8.85 4.39
N SER A 121 7.89 8.21 4.29
CA SER A 121 8.17 7.21 3.26
C SER A 121 8.08 5.81 3.86
N THR A 122 7.42 4.87 3.19
CA THR A 122 7.36 3.47 3.61
C THR A 122 7.97 2.56 2.56
N LEU A 123 8.63 1.50 3.00
CA LEU A 123 9.06 0.39 2.17
C LEU A 123 8.32 -0.86 2.65
N THR A 124 7.18 -1.10 2.05
CA THR A 124 6.28 -2.20 2.42
C THR A 124 6.78 -3.51 1.85
N ARG A 125 6.83 -4.53 2.68
CA ARG A 125 7.26 -5.85 2.26
C ARG A 125 6.21 -6.55 1.43
N TYR A 126 6.61 -7.01 0.26
CA TYR A 126 5.95 -8.06 -0.49
C TYR A 126 6.80 -9.33 -0.39
N ASP A 127 6.23 -10.42 0.01
CA ASP A 127 6.90 -11.71 -0.16
C ASP A 127 6.20 -12.57 -1.20
N ALA A 128 7.01 -13.48 -1.67
CA ALA A 128 6.69 -14.47 -2.66
C ALA A 128 5.26 -14.97 -2.64
N GLY A 129 4.59 -14.86 -3.74
CA GLY A 129 3.30 -15.46 -4.01
C GLY A 129 2.09 -14.72 -3.46
N SER A 130 2.32 -13.76 -2.59
CA SER A 130 1.23 -13.17 -1.83
C SER A 130 0.55 -12.00 -2.48
N VAL A 131 1.26 -11.23 -3.24
CA VAL A 131 0.83 -9.87 -3.55
C VAL A 131 0.98 -9.58 -5.01
N TYR A 132 0.90 -10.58 -5.81
CA TYR A 132 0.91 -10.32 -7.21
C TYR A 132 -0.45 -9.84 -7.61
N GLY A 133 -0.74 -8.69 -7.11
CA GLY A 133 -1.90 -7.94 -7.35
C GLY A 133 -2.06 -7.45 -8.76
N ALA A 134 -1.11 -7.74 -9.62
CA ALA A 134 -1.34 -7.73 -11.05
C ALA A 134 -2.44 -8.72 -11.43
N ARG A 135 -2.73 -9.65 -10.55
CA ARG A 135 -3.95 -10.43 -10.57
C ARG A 135 -4.99 -9.73 -9.71
N PRO A 136 -5.91 -9.00 -10.26
CA PRO A 136 -7.05 -8.46 -9.53
C PRO A 136 -7.99 -9.60 -9.16
N GLN A 137 -7.48 -10.60 -8.47
CA GLN A 137 -8.16 -11.83 -8.20
C GLN A 137 -8.63 -11.88 -6.78
N PRO A 138 -9.86 -12.25 -6.65
CA PRO A 138 -10.27 -12.91 -5.45
C PRO A 138 -9.63 -14.30 -5.42
N ILE A 139 -8.51 -14.39 -4.88
CA ILE A 139 -7.94 -15.62 -4.39
C ILE A 139 -8.37 -15.72 -2.95
N GLY A 140 -8.66 -16.82 -2.43
CA GLY A 140 -8.98 -17.00 -1.02
C GLY A 140 -8.16 -16.09 -0.07
N LEU A 141 -8.49 -16.04 1.18
CA LEU A 141 -7.76 -15.26 2.17
C LEU A 141 -6.46 -15.98 2.50
N GLU A 142 -5.48 -15.81 1.63
CA GLU A 142 -4.13 -16.27 1.90
C GLU A 142 -3.56 -15.55 3.12
N PRO A 143 -2.63 -16.16 3.88
CA PRO A 143 -2.04 -15.55 5.07
C PRO A 143 -1.47 -14.15 4.84
N TRP A 144 -1.09 -13.85 3.64
CA TRP A 144 -0.46 -12.61 3.19
C TRP A 144 -1.42 -11.63 2.51
N ALA A 145 -2.71 -11.81 2.61
CA ALA A 145 -3.70 -10.87 2.08
C ALA A 145 -3.71 -9.53 2.86
N TYR A 146 -2.53 -8.94 3.04
CA TYR A 146 -2.39 -7.63 3.63
C TYR A 146 -2.85 -6.54 2.67
N THR A 147 -3.65 -5.61 3.19
CA THR A 147 -4.07 -4.39 2.48
C THR A 147 -3.80 -3.18 3.37
N GLN A 148 -3.12 -2.18 2.83
CA GLN A 148 -2.83 -0.93 3.54
C GLN A 148 -4.10 -0.09 3.69
N ARG A 149 -4.38 0.38 4.91
CA ARG A 149 -5.55 1.20 5.22
C ARG A 149 -5.21 2.62 5.68
N TYR A 150 -3.95 2.89 6.03
CA TYR A 150 -3.51 4.12 6.68
C TYR A 150 -2.79 5.07 5.73
N TRP A 151 -3.30 5.17 4.50
CA TRP A 151 -2.75 6.03 3.44
C TRP A 151 -2.67 7.51 3.82
N GLN A 152 -3.48 7.96 4.76
CA GLN A 152 -3.46 9.34 5.27
C GLN A 152 -2.13 9.74 5.92
N TYR A 153 -1.31 8.80 6.33
CA TYR A 153 0.01 9.08 6.90
C TYR A 153 1.17 8.91 5.92
N ILE A 154 0.95 8.31 4.76
CA ILE A 154 1.99 7.94 3.80
C ILE A 154 2.10 8.98 2.71
N ASP A 155 3.28 9.59 2.53
CA ASP A 155 3.57 10.51 1.44
C ASP A 155 4.24 9.83 0.25
N VAL A 156 5.13 8.85 0.53
CA VAL A 156 5.80 8.02 -0.46
C VAL A 156 5.67 6.56 -0.05
N TRP A 157 5.04 5.77 -0.88
CA TRP A 157 4.95 4.33 -0.69
C TRP A 157 5.87 3.63 -1.69
N GLY A 158 6.74 2.76 -1.21
CA GLY A 158 7.62 1.93 -2.01
C GLY A 158 7.47 0.45 -1.69
N THR A 159 7.78 -0.39 -2.66
CA THR A 159 7.87 -1.82 -2.43
C THR A 159 9.26 -2.18 -1.92
N TRP A 160 9.35 -3.13 -0.99
CA TRP A 160 10.62 -3.72 -0.64
C TRP A 160 10.84 -5.00 -1.47
N HIS A 161 11.87 -4.97 -2.29
CA HIS A 161 12.16 -6.03 -3.26
C HIS A 161 13.24 -6.98 -2.82
N GLY A 162 13.92 -6.78 -1.75
CA GLY A 162 15.09 -7.56 -1.31
C GLY A 162 14.94 -9.08 -1.35
N VAL A 163 13.77 -9.57 -1.78
CA VAL A 163 13.42 -10.98 -1.85
C VAL A 163 12.47 -11.21 -3.01
N VAL A 164 12.93 -11.94 -4.02
CA VAL A 164 12.08 -12.70 -4.93
C VAL A 164 11.28 -11.90 -5.94
N SER A 165 11.88 -11.69 -7.09
CA SER A 165 11.07 -11.74 -8.31
C SER A 165 10.70 -13.21 -8.57
N HIS A 166 9.41 -13.54 -8.68
CA HIS A 166 8.99 -14.89 -9.11
C HIS A 166 9.31 -15.19 -10.57
N LEU A 167 9.73 -14.18 -11.29
CA LEU A 167 10.15 -14.26 -12.67
C LEU A 167 11.64 -14.59 -12.81
N THR A 168 12.31 -14.88 -11.70
CA THR A 168 13.69 -15.37 -11.74
C THR A 168 13.67 -16.76 -12.37
N PRO A 169 14.35 -16.99 -13.50
CA PRO A 169 14.54 -18.32 -14.03
C PRO A 169 15.02 -19.28 -12.93
N ASP A 170 14.54 -20.51 -12.93
CA ASP A 170 14.87 -21.52 -11.92
C ASP A 170 16.39 -21.67 -11.69
N GLU A 171 17.20 -21.45 -12.73
CA GLU A 171 18.66 -21.46 -12.68
C GLU A 171 19.25 -20.34 -11.80
N LEU A 172 18.56 -19.20 -11.70
CA LEU A 172 18.94 -18.10 -10.81
C LEU A 172 18.35 -18.27 -9.40
N VAL A 173 17.20 -18.92 -9.26
CA VAL A 173 16.61 -19.30 -7.97
C VAL A 173 17.48 -20.32 -7.25
N ALA A 174 18.07 -21.26 -7.98
CA ALA A 174 18.88 -22.34 -7.45
C ALA A 174 20.29 -21.91 -6.96
N LYS A 175 20.69 -20.66 -7.17
CA LYS A 175 21.97 -20.13 -6.69
C LYS A 175 21.76 -19.42 -5.36
N PRO A 176 22.03 -20.05 -4.21
CA PRO A 176 22.01 -19.38 -2.94
C PRO A 176 23.24 -18.45 -2.86
N SER A 177 23.10 -17.24 -3.32
CA SER A 177 24.06 -16.20 -3.01
C SER A 177 23.51 -15.43 -1.81
N GLY A 178 23.79 -15.91 -0.62
CA GLY A 178 23.48 -15.20 0.61
C GLY A 178 22.00 -14.76 0.69
N THR A 179 21.76 -13.52 1.03
CA THR A 179 20.45 -12.91 1.16
C THR A 179 19.76 -12.59 -0.16
N ALA A 180 20.43 -12.75 -1.28
CA ALA A 180 19.97 -12.27 -2.60
C ALA A 180 19.49 -13.39 -3.53
N GLY A 181 19.24 -14.57 -3.02
CA GLY A 181 19.06 -15.79 -3.82
C GLY A 181 17.83 -15.88 -4.71
N ARG A 182 17.07 -14.81 -4.90
CA ARG A 182 15.86 -14.86 -5.72
C ARG A 182 15.57 -13.57 -6.48
N GLN A 183 16.60 -12.83 -6.82
CA GLN A 183 16.42 -11.61 -7.60
C GLN A 183 16.44 -11.91 -9.08
N GLY A 184 15.29 -11.81 -9.72
CA GLY A 184 15.18 -11.90 -11.16
C GLY A 184 15.51 -10.61 -11.87
N ALA A 185 15.46 -9.49 -11.16
CA ALA A 185 15.63 -8.19 -11.79
C ALA A 185 16.25 -7.16 -10.84
N VAL A 186 16.90 -6.16 -11.43
CA VAL A 186 17.43 -5.00 -10.70
C VAL A 186 16.38 -3.91 -10.55
N ILE A 187 15.55 -3.69 -11.59
CA ILE A 187 14.43 -2.75 -11.58
C ILE A 187 13.16 -3.54 -11.43
N ASP A 188 12.38 -3.26 -10.40
CA ASP A 188 11.10 -3.92 -10.14
C ASP A 188 9.92 -2.98 -10.35
N LEU A 189 8.89 -3.50 -11.03
CA LEU A 189 7.63 -2.82 -11.23
C LEU A 189 6.79 -2.89 -9.92
N PRO A 190 6.29 -1.76 -9.40
CA PRO A 190 5.38 -1.79 -8.28
C PRO A 190 4.02 -2.39 -8.69
N ASP A 191 3.36 -3.04 -7.74
CA ASP A 191 2.03 -3.62 -7.94
C ASP A 191 1.01 -2.53 -8.33
N PRO A 192 0.35 -2.65 -9.50
CA PRO A 192 -0.57 -1.62 -9.99
C PRO A 192 -1.75 -1.35 -9.04
N GLN A 193 -2.20 -2.34 -8.27
CA GLN A 193 -3.30 -2.14 -7.32
C GLN A 193 -2.88 -1.28 -6.13
N TRP A 194 -1.64 -1.42 -5.70
CA TRP A 194 -1.08 -0.58 -4.65
C TRP A 194 -0.79 0.83 -5.15
N VAL A 195 -0.34 0.96 -6.39
CA VAL A 195 -0.22 2.27 -7.06
C VAL A 195 -1.58 2.96 -7.15
N GLU A 196 -2.64 2.24 -7.55
CA GLU A 196 -4.02 2.75 -7.58
C GLU A 196 -4.46 3.27 -6.21
N ALA A 197 -4.25 2.49 -5.14
CA ALA A 197 -4.63 2.88 -3.78
C ALA A 197 -3.81 4.07 -3.26
N ALA A 198 -2.51 4.10 -3.50
CA ALA A 198 -1.64 5.23 -3.16
C ALA A 198 -2.12 6.51 -3.86
N HIS A 199 -2.36 6.44 -5.16
CA HIS A 199 -2.82 7.57 -5.98
C HIS A 199 -4.19 8.08 -5.55
N LEU A 200 -5.15 7.18 -5.26
CA LEU A 200 -6.46 7.57 -4.71
C LEU A 200 -6.35 8.42 -3.44
N ASN A 201 -5.31 8.21 -2.65
CA ASN A 201 -5.04 8.88 -1.39
C ASN A 201 -3.97 9.98 -1.50
N GLY A 202 -3.47 10.26 -2.71
CA GLY A 202 -2.51 11.32 -3.00
C GLY A 202 -1.07 11.01 -2.56
N ALA A 203 -0.76 9.76 -2.23
CA ALA A 203 0.60 9.31 -2.00
C ALA A 203 1.32 9.01 -3.32
N ARG A 204 2.63 9.22 -3.36
CA ARG A 204 3.48 8.69 -4.43
C ARG A 204 3.63 7.19 -4.26
N ALA A 205 3.72 6.48 -5.39
CA ALA A 205 4.02 5.05 -5.42
C ALA A 205 5.29 4.81 -6.25
N ILE A 206 6.32 4.25 -5.63
CA ILE A 206 7.61 4.03 -6.28
C ILE A 206 7.96 2.55 -6.34
N GLY A 207 8.54 2.13 -7.46
CA GLY A 207 9.15 0.83 -7.62
C GLY A 207 10.54 0.76 -7.00
N GLY A 208 11.25 -0.33 -7.24
CA GLY A 208 12.58 -0.54 -6.69
C GLY A 208 13.65 -0.64 -7.74
N TRP A 209 14.81 -0.11 -7.39
CA TRP A 209 16.08 -0.43 -8.00
C TRP A 209 16.92 -1.12 -6.95
N PHE A 210 16.90 -2.44 -6.97
CA PHE A 210 17.66 -3.24 -6.03
C PHE A 210 18.93 -3.78 -6.66
N TRP A 211 20.08 -3.33 -6.18
CA TRP A 211 21.34 -3.79 -6.69
C TRP A 211 21.85 -5.02 -5.90
N PRO A 212 21.92 -6.20 -6.51
CA PRO A 212 22.45 -7.38 -5.82
C PRO A 212 23.95 -7.20 -5.52
N ARG A 213 24.39 -7.70 -4.38
CA ARG A 213 25.79 -7.59 -3.91
C ARG A 213 26.80 -8.37 -4.74
N GLY A 214 26.42 -8.91 -5.88
CA GLY A 214 27.30 -9.61 -6.81
C GLY A 214 26.56 -10.14 -8.04
N GLY A 215 27.27 -10.25 -9.17
CA GLY A 215 26.80 -11.02 -10.31
C GLY A 215 26.02 -10.27 -11.41
N VAL A 216 25.84 -8.94 -11.33
CA VAL A 216 25.21 -8.16 -12.41
C VAL A 216 26.18 -7.15 -12.97
N ASP A 217 26.26 -7.02 -14.30
CA ASP A 217 27.04 -5.97 -14.94
C ASP A 217 26.38 -4.60 -14.79
N PHE A 218 26.94 -3.81 -13.89
CA PHE A 218 26.49 -2.43 -13.63
C PHE A 218 26.67 -1.51 -14.83
N ASN A 219 27.62 -1.76 -15.69
CA ASN A 219 27.95 -0.89 -16.80
C ASN A 219 26.82 -0.77 -17.82
N GLY A 220 25.96 -1.78 -17.94
CA GLY A 220 24.80 -1.73 -18.80
C GLY A 220 23.86 -0.55 -18.53
N PHE A 221 23.74 -0.11 -17.26
CA PHE A 221 22.97 1.08 -16.90
C PHE A 221 23.68 2.40 -17.26
N LEU A 222 25.00 2.38 -17.42
CA LEU A 222 25.83 3.57 -17.50
C LEU A 222 26.20 3.95 -18.94
N VAL A 223 25.66 3.27 -19.93
CA VAL A 223 25.88 3.58 -21.35
C VAL A 223 25.31 4.97 -21.64
N GLN A 224 26.15 5.87 -22.14
CA GLN A 224 25.80 7.22 -22.53
C GLN A 224 26.08 7.44 -24.01
N ARG A 225 25.15 8.05 -24.75
CA ARG A 225 25.31 8.42 -26.13
C ARG A 225 26.19 9.66 -26.29
N GLU A 226 26.66 9.94 -27.50
CA GLU A 226 27.51 11.12 -27.81
C GLU A 226 26.80 12.45 -27.51
N ASP A 227 25.48 12.50 -27.59
CA ASP A 227 24.67 13.68 -27.26
C ASP A 227 24.44 13.87 -25.77
N GLY A 228 25.01 12.99 -24.93
CA GLY A 228 24.89 13.02 -23.50
C GLY A 228 23.63 12.37 -22.93
N SER A 229 22.75 11.81 -23.76
CA SER A 229 21.57 11.06 -23.33
C SER A 229 21.91 9.65 -22.84
N PHE A 230 21.02 9.06 -22.03
CA PHE A 230 21.16 7.70 -21.52
C PHE A 230 19.99 6.83 -22.00
N PRO A 231 20.21 5.79 -22.81
CA PRO A 231 19.16 4.89 -23.27
C PRO A 231 18.32 4.29 -22.12
N VAL A 232 18.98 3.93 -21.01
CA VAL A 232 18.32 3.42 -19.81
C VAL A 232 17.43 4.50 -19.17
N GLY A 233 17.88 5.75 -19.15
CA GLY A 233 17.09 6.86 -18.62
C GLY A 233 15.81 7.08 -19.43
N ASP A 234 15.92 7.08 -20.78
CA ASP A 234 14.76 7.19 -21.67
C ASP A 234 13.75 6.06 -21.40
N LYS A 235 14.25 4.81 -21.28
CA LYS A 235 13.39 3.64 -21.04
C LYS A 235 12.75 3.64 -19.64
N LEU A 236 13.44 4.09 -18.62
CA LEU A 236 12.87 4.20 -17.27
C LEU A 236 11.69 5.19 -17.25
N VAL A 237 11.82 6.30 -17.95
CA VAL A 237 10.71 7.27 -18.08
C VAL A 237 9.55 6.66 -18.87
N GLU A 238 9.83 5.99 -20.01
CA GLU A 238 8.82 5.30 -20.81
C GLU A 238 8.06 4.23 -19.98
N ILE A 239 8.77 3.43 -19.21
CA ILE A 239 8.22 2.40 -18.32
C ILE A 239 7.33 3.04 -17.23
N ARG A 240 7.83 4.09 -16.56
CA ARG A 240 7.09 4.82 -15.56
C ARG A 240 5.78 5.38 -16.14
N ASP A 241 5.84 6.02 -17.29
CA ASP A 241 4.68 6.62 -17.95
C ASP A 241 3.66 5.58 -18.38
N TYR A 242 4.13 4.45 -18.93
CA TYR A 242 3.23 3.39 -19.36
C TYR A 242 2.51 2.71 -18.19
N PHE A 243 3.24 2.39 -17.12
CA PHE A 243 2.67 1.67 -15.97
C PHE A 243 2.04 2.60 -14.93
N GLY A 244 2.34 3.89 -14.95
CA GLY A 244 1.67 4.91 -14.15
C GLY A 244 2.09 4.95 -12.67
N PHE A 245 3.34 4.62 -12.35
CA PHE A 245 3.93 4.81 -11.03
C PHE A 245 4.78 6.10 -11.01
N ASP A 246 5.35 6.51 -9.84
CA ASP A 246 5.95 7.84 -9.70
C ASP A 246 7.48 7.86 -9.74
N GLY A 247 8.17 6.74 -9.59
CA GLY A 247 9.62 6.73 -9.54
C GLY A 247 10.22 5.49 -8.88
N LEU A 248 11.44 5.58 -8.35
CA LEU A 248 12.19 4.44 -7.84
C LEU A 248 12.85 4.72 -6.48
N PHE A 249 12.85 3.70 -5.63
CA PHE A 249 13.76 3.61 -4.48
C PHE A 249 15.06 2.95 -4.91
N ILE A 250 16.19 3.62 -4.72
CA ILE A 250 17.52 3.17 -5.16
C ILE A 250 18.24 2.49 -4.00
N ASN A 251 18.17 1.17 -3.94
CA ASN A 251 18.88 0.35 -2.96
C ASN A 251 20.23 -0.11 -3.49
N GLN A 252 21.19 0.81 -3.56
CA GLN A 252 22.55 0.53 -4.04
C GLN A 252 23.42 0.02 -2.89
N GLU A 253 23.39 -1.27 -2.59
CA GLU A 253 24.20 -1.90 -1.54
C GLU A 253 25.37 -2.73 -2.08
N ALA A 254 25.85 -2.39 -3.27
CA ALA A 254 27.07 -2.97 -3.82
C ALA A 254 28.09 -1.85 -4.11
N SER A 255 29.34 -2.07 -3.71
CA SER A 255 30.43 -1.15 -4.04
C SER A 255 30.63 -1.11 -5.56
N ILE A 256 30.84 0.08 -6.08
CA ILE A 256 31.18 0.35 -7.49
C ILE A 256 32.40 1.28 -7.53
N THR A 257 32.96 1.52 -8.69
CA THR A 257 34.09 2.46 -8.82
C THR A 257 33.62 3.92 -8.73
N ALA A 258 34.48 4.83 -8.36
CA ALA A 258 34.19 6.26 -8.36
C ALA A 258 33.76 6.77 -9.75
N THR A 259 34.33 6.21 -10.83
CA THR A 259 33.93 6.52 -12.21
C THR A 259 32.50 6.09 -12.48
N GLN A 260 32.10 4.90 -12.06
CA GLN A 260 30.71 4.41 -12.20
C GLN A 260 29.74 5.28 -11.38
N VAL A 261 30.10 5.70 -10.17
CA VAL A 261 29.29 6.66 -9.39
C VAL A 261 29.11 7.97 -10.16
N GLY A 262 30.18 8.51 -10.74
CA GLY A 262 30.09 9.71 -11.56
C GLY A 262 29.06 9.56 -12.69
N LYS A 263 29.13 8.46 -13.43
CA LYS A 263 28.18 8.13 -14.50
C LYS A 263 26.76 7.89 -13.99
N LEU A 264 26.59 7.22 -12.86
CA LEU A 264 25.29 7.01 -12.25
C LEU A 264 24.61 8.34 -11.86
N LYS A 265 25.37 9.27 -11.31
CA LYS A 265 24.87 10.63 -11.03
C LYS A 265 24.49 11.39 -12.31
N GLU A 266 25.25 11.23 -13.39
CA GLU A 266 24.90 11.81 -14.69
C GLU A 266 23.58 11.20 -15.24
N LEU A 267 23.38 9.89 -15.12
CA LEU A 267 22.14 9.21 -15.47
C LEU A 267 20.96 9.76 -14.69
N PHE A 268 21.07 9.89 -13.35
CA PHE A 268 19.98 10.42 -12.54
C PHE A 268 19.68 11.89 -12.83
N ARG A 269 20.70 12.73 -13.03
CA ARG A 269 20.50 14.11 -13.52
C ARG A 269 19.81 14.13 -14.89
N TYR A 270 20.17 13.20 -15.76
CA TYR A 270 19.53 13.09 -17.06
C TYR A 270 18.05 12.78 -16.90
N ILE A 271 17.68 11.80 -16.09
CA ILE A 271 16.29 11.46 -15.79
C ILE A 271 15.56 12.70 -15.23
N LYS A 272 16.09 13.36 -14.21
CA LYS A 272 15.49 14.57 -13.62
C LYS A 272 15.34 15.72 -14.62
N ARG A 273 16.20 15.81 -15.64
CA ARG A 273 16.11 16.84 -16.67
C ARG A 273 15.03 16.55 -17.72
N ILE A 274 14.86 15.29 -18.13
CA ILE A 274 13.84 14.92 -19.10
C ILE A 274 12.47 14.73 -18.47
N ASP A 275 12.44 14.39 -17.19
CA ASP A 275 11.24 14.20 -16.39
C ASP A 275 11.47 14.66 -14.94
N PRO A 276 11.20 15.93 -14.60
CA PRO A 276 11.36 16.47 -13.25
C PRO A 276 10.46 15.77 -12.21
N ASP A 277 9.35 15.18 -12.63
CA ASP A 277 8.39 14.50 -11.75
C ASP A 277 8.79 13.07 -11.42
N PHE A 278 9.77 12.50 -12.11
CA PHE A 278 10.30 11.17 -11.79
C PHE A 278 10.97 11.19 -10.42
N TYR A 279 10.32 10.59 -9.39
CA TYR A 279 10.80 10.64 -8.02
C TYR A 279 11.91 9.62 -7.76
N LEU A 280 13.03 10.07 -7.22
CA LEU A 280 14.19 9.24 -6.91
C LEU A 280 14.54 9.37 -5.42
N GLN A 281 14.44 8.26 -4.67
CA GLN A 281 14.87 8.18 -3.28
C GLN A 281 16.08 7.25 -3.15
N TYR A 282 17.19 7.77 -2.60
CA TYR A 282 18.44 7.02 -2.47
C TYR A 282 18.62 6.46 -1.06
N TYR A 283 19.01 5.20 -0.94
CA TYR A 283 19.40 4.62 0.34
C TYR A 283 20.83 5.02 0.71
N ASP A 284 21.06 5.43 1.96
CA ASP A 284 22.36 5.82 2.50
C ASP A 284 23.31 4.61 2.59
N ALA A 285 23.93 4.26 1.49
CA ALA A 285 24.75 3.07 1.33
C ALA A 285 26.13 3.38 0.70
N VAL A 286 26.17 3.86 -0.55
CA VAL A 286 27.42 4.04 -1.31
C VAL A 286 27.87 5.50 -1.26
N LEU A 287 29.17 5.71 -1.00
CA LEU A 287 29.77 7.04 -1.00
C LEU A 287 30.00 7.57 -2.41
N PRO A 288 29.52 8.79 -2.73
CA PRO A 288 29.69 9.38 -4.07
C PRO A 288 31.14 9.59 -4.49
N SER A 289 32.05 9.80 -3.55
CA SER A 289 33.46 10.09 -3.82
C SER A 289 34.29 8.86 -4.17
N THR A 290 33.93 7.69 -3.68
CA THR A 290 34.75 6.47 -3.81
C THR A 290 34.02 5.31 -4.44
N GLY A 291 32.69 5.30 -4.41
CA GLY A 291 31.87 4.14 -4.78
C GLY A 291 31.85 3.01 -3.75
N SER A 292 32.50 3.21 -2.60
CA SER A 292 32.55 2.20 -1.54
C SER A 292 31.24 2.16 -0.76
N LEU A 293 30.78 0.96 -0.38
CA LEU A 293 29.68 0.76 0.55
C LEU A 293 30.11 1.24 1.95
N SER A 294 29.45 2.28 2.46
CA SER A 294 29.73 2.89 3.74
C SER A 294 28.54 3.69 4.26
N TYR A 295 27.69 3.05 5.05
CA TYR A 295 26.54 3.70 5.67
C TYR A 295 26.97 4.86 6.56
N GLN A 296 26.44 6.05 6.31
CA GLN A 296 26.77 7.25 7.07
C GLN A 296 25.88 7.42 8.29
N ASN A 297 24.65 6.90 8.25
CA ASN A 297 23.61 7.09 9.28
C ASN A 297 23.25 8.57 9.54
N VAL A 298 23.60 9.43 8.62
CA VAL A 298 23.44 10.88 8.68
C VAL A 298 23.56 11.45 7.28
N LEU A 299 22.82 12.49 6.97
CA LEU A 299 23.12 13.30 5.78
C LEU A 299 24.25 14.26 6.13
N ASN A 300 25.40 14.13 5.47
CA ASN A 300 26.61 14.91 5.70
C ASN A 300 27.33 15.24 4.39
N GLU A 301 28.47 15.96 4.46
CA GLU A 301 29.25 16.38 3.29
C GLU A 301 29.74 15.20 2.41
N ARG A 302 29.77 13.97 2.94
CA ARG A 302 30.22 12.79 2.20
C ARG A 302 29.12 12.19 1.30
N ASN A 303 27.84 12.30 1.68
CA ASN A 303 26.71 11.71 0.96
C ASN A 303 25.71 12.74 0.40
N VAL A 304 25.71 14.00 0.88
CA VAL A 304 24.86 15.05 0.32
C VAL A 304 25.02 15.25 -1.21
N PRO A 305 26.18 14.93 -1.85
CA PRO A 305 26.28 15.00 -3.31
C PRO A 305 25.34 14.06 -4.07
N TRP A 306 24.67 13.11 -3.42
CA TRP A 306 23.57 12.36 -4.03
C TRP A 306 22.32 13.22 -4.27
N LEU A 307 22.09 14.28 -3.48
CA LEU A 307 20.99 15.21 -3.75
C LEU A 307 21.26 16.11 -4.97
N GLY A 308 22.54 16.40 -5.26
CA GLY A 308 22.91 17.42 -6.25
C GLY A 308 22.76 18.82 -5.69
N THR A 309 22.16 19.73 -6.46
CA THR A 309 21.73 21.07 -6.02
C THR A 309 20.26 21.28 -6.35
N PRO A 310 19.58 22.27 -5.77
CA PRO A 310 18.19 22.55 -6.14
C PRO A 310 17.98 22.84 -7.62
N GLU A 311 18.96 23.41 -8.32
CA GLU A 311 18.91 23.72 -9.75
C GLU A 311 19.27 22.53 -10.63
N GLU A 312 20.13 21.62 -10.13
CA GLU A 312 20.57 20.41 -10.81
C GLU A 312 20.42 19.18 -9.89
N PRO A 313 19.19 18.74 -9.62
CA PRO A 313 18.96 17.61 -8.72
C PRO A 313 19.48 16.30 -9.29
N VAL A 314 19.98 15.43 -8.42
CA VAL A 314 20.34 14.04 -8.71
C VAL A 314 19.27 13.12 -8.16
N MET A 315 18.93 13.30 -6.87
CA MET A 315 17.86 12.57 -6.16
C MET A 315 16.91 13.58 -5.51
N ASP A 316 15.66 13.16 -5.32
CA ASP A 316 14.69 13.95 -4.57
C ASP A 316 14.92 13.83 -3.05
N SER A 317 15.39 12.67 -2.59
CA SER A 317 15.61 12.43 -1.17
C SER A 317 16.60 11.30 -0.88
N VAL A 318 17.08 11.28 0.37
CA VAL A 318 17.93 10.23 0.93
C VAL A 318 17.21 9.56 2.10
N PHE A 319 17.08 8.25 2.04
CA PHE A 319 16.67 7.41 3.16
C PHE A 319 17.92 7.10 4.01
N ILE A 320 18.01 7.73 5.19
CA ILE A 320 19.15 7.60 6.11
C ILE A 320 19.11 6.23 6.77
N ASN A 321 20.23 5.52 6.75
CA ASN A 321 20.35 4.22 7.39
C ASN A 321 20.08 4.27 8.90
N TYR A 322 19.66 3.15 9.48
CA TYR A 322 19.05 3.01 10.81
C TYR A 322 19.95 3.35 12.01
N GLY A 323 21.26 3.51 11.83
CA GLY A 323 22.21 3.80 12.93
C GLY A 323 22.23 5.24 13.45
N TRP A 324 21.40 6.14 12.95
CA TRP A 324 21.36 7.56 13.30
C TRP A 324 21.09 7.85 14.78
N TYR A 325 20.49 6.89 15.51
CA TYR A 325 20.21 7.01 16.95
C TYR A 325 21.40 6.58 17.84
N SER A 326 22.42 5.94 17.26
CA SER A 326 23.58 5.40 17.98
C SER A 326 24.69 6.43 18.03
N GLY A 327 25.08 6.86 19.23
CA GLY A 327 26.23 7.72 19.40
C GLY A 327 25.90 9.07 20.05
N PRO A 328 26.96 9.86 20.39
CA PRO A 328 26.80 11.15 21.01
C PRO A 328 26.41 12.26 20.04
N ASP A 329 26.60 12.05 18.74
CA ASP A 329 26.31 13.03 17.71
C ASP A 329 24.83 13.16 17.41
N PRO A 330 24.33 14.40 17.28
CA PRO A 330 22.96 14.66 16.90
C PRO A 330 22.78 14.46 15.38
N HIS A 331 22.85 13.22 14.89
CA HIS A 331 22.83 12.87 13.45
C HIS A 331 21.69 13.54 12.68
N LEU A 332 20.50 13.61 13.27
CA LEU A 332 19.35 14.24 12.61
C LEU A 332 19.50 15.77 12.55
N THR A 333 20.05 16.39 13.58
CA THR A 333 20.36 17.83 13.58
C THR A 333 21.47 18.14 12.58
N THR A 334 22.50 17.30 12.49
CA THR A 334 23.55 17.39 11.48
C THR A 334 22.97 17.27 10.08
N SER A 335 22.09 16.27 9.86
CA SER A 335 21.40 16.08 8.58
C SER A 335 20.60 17.30 8.17
N ALA A 336 19.87 17.89 9.11
CA ALA A 336 19.09 19.11 8.86
C ALA A 336 19.99 20.33 8.54
N THR A 337 21.12 20.45 9.23
CA THR A 337 22.09 21.53 9.02
C THR A 337 22.73 21.39 7.65
N THR A 338 23.19 20.20 7.29
CA THR A 338 23.78 19.90 5.98
C THR A 338 22.80 20.20 4.85
N ALA A 339 21.56 19.69 4.96
CA ALA A 339 20.53 19.93 3.94
C ALA A 339 20.33 21.45 3.71
N ARG A 340 20.16 22.22 4.78
CA ARG A 340 19.98 23.69 4.68
C ARG A 340 21.20 24.39 4.10
N ALA A 341 22.42 23.96 4.47
CA ALA A 341 23.65 24.53 3.92
C ALA A 341 23.75 24.35 2.40
N HIS A 342 23.13 23.28 1.87
CA HIS A 342 23.05 22.98 0.44
C HIS A 342 21.74 23.48 -0.23
N GLY A 343 20.94 24.31 0.45
CA GLY A 343 19.76 24.96 -0.10
C GLY A 343 18.47 24.11 -0.07
N PHE A 344 18.47 22.98 0.65
CA PHE A 344 17.33 22.09 0.74
C PHE A 344 16.53 22.25 2.05
N ASP A 345 15.21 22.01 2.01
CA ASP A 345 14.44 21.74 3.22
C ASP A 345 14.73 20.29 3.69
N PRO A 346 15.29 20.11 4.90
CA PRO A 346 15.65 18.78 5.39
C PRO A 346 14.47 17.83 5.49
N ARG A 347 13.23 18.34 5.66
CA ARG A 347 12.01 17.52 5.72
C ARG A 347 11.53 17.05 4.35
N GLN A 348 12.06 17.62 3.26
CA GLN A 348 11.80 17.14 1.91
C GLN A 348 12.86 16.12 1.45
N VAL A 349 14.09 16.24 1.91
CA VAL A 349 15.23 15.50 1.34
C VAL A 349 15.85 14.45 2.27
N ALA A 350 15.60 14.49 3.58
CA ALA A 350 16.23 13.58 4.54
C ALA A 350 15.16 12.78 5.31
N PHE A 351 15.16 11.47 5.13
CA PHE A 351 14.23 10.56 5.78
C PHE A 351 14.98 9.66 6.77
N ALA A 352 14.74 9.85 8.06
CA ALA A 352 15.34 9.02 9.11
C ALA A 352 14.77 7.61 9.06
N GLY A 353 15.61 6.64 8.74
CA GLY A 353 15.21 5.23 8.61
C GLY A 353 14.86 4.59 9.95
N VAL A 354 13.73 3.88 10.02
CA VAL A 354 13.30 3.09 11.18
C VAL A 354 13.01 1.66 10.72
N GLU A 355 13.67 0.70 11.36
CA GLU A 355 13.59 -0.71 10.97
C GLU A 355 12.55 -1.47 11.80
N HIS A 356 11.42 -1.80 11.17
CA HIS A 356 10.37 -2.61 11.79
C HIS A 356 10.52 -4.12 11.53
N GLN A 357 11.34 -4.53 10.54
CA GLN A 357 11.53 -5.94 10.20
C GLN A 357 11.95 -6.81 11.41
N LYS A 358 12.81 -6.26 12.27
CA LYS A 358 13.27 -6.94 13.47
C LYS A 358 12.65 -6.41 14.76
N GLY A 359 12.23 -5.16 14.75
CA GLY A 359 11.77 -4.44 15.92
C GLY A 359 10.26 -4.44 16.15
N ILE A 360 9.45 -4.61 15.11
CA ILE A 360 7.99 -4.51 15.12
C ILE A 360 7.53 -3.26 15.89
N PHE A 361 6.95 -3.41 17.11
CA PHE A 361 6.53 -2.30 17.97
C PHE A 361 7.65 -1.76 18.89
N ASN A 362 8.83 -2.33 18.85
CA ASN A 362 9.98 -1.86 19.63
C ASN A 362 11.23 -1.78 18.75
N PRO A 363 11.25 -0.95 17.70
CA PRO A 363 12.44 -0.73 16.88
C PRO A 363 13.58 -0.17 17.74
N SER A 364 14.82 -0.36 17.31
CA SER A 364 15.99 0.11 18.04
C SER A 364 16.12 1.64 18.02
N GLU A 365 15.50 2.27 17.04
CA GLU A 365 15.55 3.70 16.78
C GLU A 365 14.65 4.47 17.74
N ARG A 366 15.13 5.62 18.20
CA ARG A 366 14.40 6.49 19.11
C ARG A 366 13.50 7.44 18.32
N PHE A 367 12.38 6.95 17.89
CA PHE A 367 11.46 7.63 16.99
C PHE A 367 11.03 9.02 17.48
N GLY A 368 10.74 9.17 18.75
CA GLY A 368 10.39 10.47 19.34
C GLY A 368 11.49 11.55 19.24
N ALA A 369 12.71 11.20 18.79
CA ALA A 369 13.74 12.17 18.49
C ALA A 369 13.59 12.80 17.09
N VAL A 370 12.76 12.18 16.21
CA VAL A 370 12.53 12.68 14.85
C VAL A 370 11.41 13.70 14.82
N ALA A 371 10.28 13.39 15.44
CA ALA A 371 9.08 14.22 15.41
C ALA A 371 8.22 13.96 16.65
N GLY A 372 7.25 14.79 16.91
CA GLY A 372 6.25 14.67 17.97
C GLY A 372 5.52 15.97 18.20
N PRO A 373 4.39 15.96 18.94
CA PRO A 373 3.64 17.15 19.26
C PRO A 373 4.50 18.21 19.93
N GLY A 374 4.46 19.45 19.41
CA GLY A 374 5.24 20.59 19.93
C GLY A 374 6.75 20.49 19.73
N THR A 375 7.25 19.49 19.00
CA THR A 375 8.68 19.28 18.75
C THR A 375 9.00 19.59 17.29
N PRO A 376 9.86 20.58 17.00
CA PRO A 376 10.30 20.84 15.62
C PRO A 376 11.07 19.63 15.07
N ALA A 377 10.59 19.08 13.99
CA ALA A 377 11.20 17.91 13.37
C ALA A 377 12.44 18.32 12.55
N PRO A 378 13.60 17.72 12.80
CA PRO A 378 14.81 17.99 12.02
C PRO A 378 14.73 17.41 10.60
N THR A 379 14.09 16.25 10.43
CA THR A 379 13.98 15.47 9.18
C THR A 379 12.60 14.87 9.05
N SER A 380 12.35 14.24 7.92
CA SER A 380 11.22 13.32 7.70
C SER A 380 11.54 11.90 8.17
N VAL A 381 10.61 10.97 7.98
CA VAL A 381 10.65 9.60 8.50
C VAL A 381 10.58 8.58 7.37
N GLY A 382 11.42 7.54 7.43
CA GLY A 382 11.36 6.39 6.55
C GLY A 382 11.09 5.10 7.33
N LEU A 383 10.00 4.40 7.03
CA LEU A 383 9.71 3.09 7.65
C LEU A 383 10.18 1.97 6.73
N PHE A 384 10.96 1.07 7.29
CA PHE A 384 11.34 -0.16 6.60
C PHE A 384 10.55 -1.34 7.14
N VAL A 385 9.78 -1.96 6.22
CA VAL A 385 8.88 -3.09 6.50
C VAL A 385 7.84 -2.73 7.58
N ASP A 386 7.07 -1.70 7.29
CA ASP A 386 5.99 -1.17 8.13
C ASP A 386 4.91 -2.22 8.46
N ASN A 387 4.78 -3.27 7.66
CA ASN A 387 3.81 -4.34 7.81
C ASN A 387 4.38 -5.65 8.40
N GLN A 388 5.52 -5.63 9.08
CA GLN A 388 6.16 -6.85 9.64
C GLN A 388 5.28 -7.57 10.67
N PHE A 389 4.49 -6.84 11.46
CA PHE A 389 3.54 -7.43 12.41
C PHE A 389 2.55 -8.37 11.72
N TRP A 390 2.03 -7.97 10.56
CA TRP A 390 1.14 -8.81 9.75
C TRP A 390 1.85 -10.06 9.24
N TRP A 391 3.00 -9.88 8.59
CA TRP A 391 3.77 -10.97 8.02
C TRP A 391 4.09 -12.06 9.02
N THR A 392 4.61 -11.67 10.18
CA THR A 392 5.02 -12.63 11.19
C THR A 392 3.85 -13.46 11.71
N LYS A 393 2.70 -12.83 11.91
CA LYS A 393 1.49 -13.46 12.43
C LYS A 393 0.73 -14.23 11.35
N ALA A 394 0.63 -13.69 10.15
CA ALA A 394 -0.02 -14.36 9.04
C ALA A 394 0.69 -15.66 8.64
N LEU A 395 2.03 -15.66 8.61
CA LEU A 395 2.83 -16.87 8.39
C LEU A 395 2.62 -17.93 9.47
N SER A 396 2.20 -17.55 10.67
CA SER A 396 1.80 -18.47 11.74
C SER A 396 0.36 -18.96 11.59
N GLY A 397 -0.36 -18.58 10.53
CA GLY A 397 -1.72 -19.02 10.24
C GLY A 397 -2.82 -18.15 10.85
N GLU A 398 -2.49 -17.07 11.56
CA GLU A 398 -3.49 -16.19 12.20
C GLU A 398 -4.44 -15.53 11.19
N ALA A 399 -3.98 -15.24 9.97
CA ALA A 399 -4.81 -14.65 8.93
C ALA A 399 -5.85 -15.62 8.30
N ALA A 400 -5.80 -16.90 8.63
CA ALA A 400 -6.71 -17.90 8.05
C ALA A 400 -8.15 -17.79 8.55
N SER A 401 -8.38 -17.21 9.74
CA SER A 401 -9.71 -17.04 10.31
C SER A 401 -10.15 -15.57 10.34
N ILE A 402 -11.45 -15.34 10.43
CA ILE A 402 -12.03 -13.99 10.59
C ILE A 402 -11.53 -13.34 11.89
N GLU A 403 -11.53 -14.10 12.99
CA GLU A 403 -11.07 -13.64 14.30
C GLU A 403 -9.57 -13.29 14.28
N GLY A 404 -8.75 -14.12 13.62
CA GLY A 404 -7.33 -13.86 13.47
C GLY A 404 -7.05 -12.60 12.66
N ARG A 405 -7.77 -12.39 11.55
CA ARG A 405 -7.67 -11.15 10.76
C ARG A 405 -8.15 -9.93 11.53
N ALA A 406 -9.20 -10.05 12.33
CA ALA A 406 -9.64 -8.96 13.21
C ALA A 406 -8.56 -8.58 14.23
N GLY A 407 -7.88 -9.58 14.83
CA GLY A 407 -6.73 -9.35 15.70
C GLY A 407 -5.54 -8.68 15.00
N LEU A 408 -5.25 -9.09 13.76
CA LEU A 408 -4.19 -8.44 12.95
C LEU A 408 -4.53 -6.99 12.61
N ARG A 409 -5.80 -6.68 12.33
CA ARG A 409 -6.27 -5.31 12.09
C ARG A 409 -6.23 -4.45 13.35
N ASP A 410 -6.45 -5.03 14.53
CA ASP A 410 -6.25 -4.33 15.81
C ASP A 410 -4.77 -3.99 16.03
N LEU A 411 -3.85 -4.91 15.75
CA LEU A 411 -2.42 -4.63 15.80
C LEU A 411 -2.00 -3.54 14.81
N GLU A 412 -2.54 -3.58 13.59
CA GLU A 412 -2.32 -2.55 12.58
C GLU A 412 -2.82 -1.18 13.06
N GLN A 413 -4.01 -1.13 13.63
CA GLN A 413 -4.57 0.10 14.18
C GLN A 413 -3.67 0.67 15.28
N ARG A 414 -3.14 -0.17 16.17
CA ARG A 414 -2.18 0.24 17.20
C ARG A 414 -0.84 0.67 16.65
N PHE A 415 -0.40 0.07 15.55
CA PHE A 415 0.81 0.51 14.87
C PHE A 415 0.67 1.93 14.29
N TRP A 416 -0.47 2.22 13.67
CA TRP A 416 -0.69 3.52 13.04
C TRP A 416 -1.23 4.58 14.00
N SER A 417 -2.18 4.22 14.86
CA SER A 417 -2.90 5.17 15.72
C SER A 417 -2.45 5.18 17.19
N GLY A 418 -1.45 4.36 17.55
CA GLY A 418 -0.93 4.28 18.91
C GLY A 418 -1.62 3.25 19.81
N PRO A 419 -1.14 3.08 21.05
CA PRO A 419 -1.54 2.00 21.97
C PRO A 419 -3.04 1.88 22.24
N THR A 420 -3.76 2.99 22.20
CA THR A 420 -5.22 3.03 22.40
C THR A 420 -6.00 2.66 21.14
N GLY A 421 -5.36 2.72 19.96
CA GLY A 421 -6.02 2.61 18.67
C GLY A 421 -6.73 3.89 18.21
N ASP A 422 -6.65 4.97 18.98
CA ASP A 422 -7.20 6.28 18.67
C ASP A 422 -6.05 7.26 18.35
N PRO A 423 -6.03 7.87 17.17
CA PRO A 423 -4.94 8.77 16.78
C PRO A 423 -4.83 10.01 17.66
N HIS A 424 -5.93 10.48 18.26
CA HIS A 424 -5.95 11.64 19.14
C HIS A 424 -5.22 11.40 20.47
N THR A 425 -5.22 10.14 20.93
CA THR A 425 -4.55 9.72 22.16
C THR A 425 -3.32 8.85 21.89
N SER A 426 -2.72 9.01 20.70
CA SER A 426 -1.46 8.34 20.34
C SER A 426 -0.32 8.77 21.27
N GLY A 427 0.71 7.95 21.32
CA GLY A 427 1.83 8.12 22.23
C GLY A 427 2.02 6.88 23.11
N ARG A 428 3.28 6.47 23.28
CA ARG A 428 3.60 5.27 24.07
C ARG A 428 3.21 5.45 25.53
N THR A 429 2.74 4.38 26.13
CA THR A 429 2.41 4.34 27.57
C THR A 429 3.49 3.65 28.41
N VAL A 430 4.45 3.01 27.75
CA VAL A 430 5.61 2.32 28.36
C VAL A 430 6.89 2.88 27.79
N ALA A 431 7.92 3.01 28.62
CA ALA A 431 9.20 3.54 28.22
C ALA A 431 9.84 2.73 27.07
N PHE A 432 10.55 3.43 26.20
CA PHE A 432 11.37 2.82 25.15
C PHE A 432 12.37 1.82 25.76
N SER A 433 12.55 0.67 25.10
CA SER A 433 13.51 -0.36 25.48
C SER A 433 14.56 -0.50 24.38
N SER A 434 15.82 -0.24 24.70
CA SER A 434 16.92 -0.58 23.81
C SER A 434 17.08 -2.11 23.76
N GLY A 435 17.23 -2.68 22.58
CA GLY A 435 17.55 -4.11 22.45
C GLY A 435 16.43 -4.99 21.92
N ARG A 436 15.39 -4.42 21.37
CA ARG A 436 14.32 -5.16 20.68
C ARG A 436 13.69 -6.30 21.49
N GLN A 437 13.75 -6.21 22.81
CA GLN A 437 13.03 -7.11 23.69
C GLN A 437 11.54 -6.75 23.64
N ASP A 438 10.70 -7.75 23.68
CA ASP A 438 9.26 -7.55 23.76
C ASP A 438 8.68 -6.78 22.55
N VAL A 439 9.10 -7.21 21.35
CA VAL A 439 8.77 -6.58 20.08
C VAL A 439 7.27 -6.55 19.78
N TRP A 440 6.47 -7.35 20.48
CA TRP A 440 5.01 -7.38 20.36
C TRP A 440 4.29 -6.44 21.31
N ASN A 441 5.00 -5.78 22.24
CA ASN A 441 4.38 -4.86 23.17
C ASN A 441 4.12 -3.49 22.49
N TYR A 442 2.96 -3.35 21.88
CA TYR A 442 2.54 -2.11 21.21
C TYR A 442 2.49 -0.90 22.15
N GLN A 443 2.41 -1.08 23.48
CA GLN A 443 2.47 0.03 24.45
C GLN A 443 3.82 0.75 24.48
N ARG A 444 4.86 0.17 23.86
CA ARG A 444 6.20 0.77 23.69
C ARG A 444 6.33 1.61 22.43
N PHE A 445 5.30 1.63 21.59
CA PHE A 445 5.30 2.32 20.31
C PHE A 445 4.28 3.45 20.32
N ASP A 446 4.71 4.66 19.96
CA ASP A 446 3.86 5.85 20.04
C ASP A 446 2.65 5.78 19.09
N GLY A 447 2.78 5.03 17.97
CA GLY A 447 1.90 5.11 16.81
C GLY A 447 2.36 6.18 15.82
N VAL A 448 2.21 5.91 14.53
CA VAL A 448 2.63 6.85 13.47
C VAL A 448 1.89 8.19 13.56
N ALA A 449 0.61 8.16 13.95
CA ALA A 449 -0.21 9.36 14.17
C ALA A 449 0.40 10.35 15.20
N HIS A 450 1.30 9.89 16.05
CA HIS A 450 1.97 10.74 17.04
C HIS A 450 3.09 11.60 16.42
N TRP A 451 3.50 11.33 15.19
CA TRP A 451 4.61 12.00 14.53
C TRP A 451 4.26 12.61 13.18
N ILE A 452 3.28 12.04 12.51
CA ILE A 452 2.91 12.40 11.14
C ILE A 452 1.50 12.98 11.14
N THR A 453 1.37 14.19 10.62
CA THR A 453 0.08 14.82 10.37
C THR A 453 -0.69 14.03 9.31
N GLU A 454 -1.92 13.68 9.60
CA GLU A 454 -2.79 13.03 8.64
C GLU A 454 -3.07 13.90 7.41
N ARG A 455 -3.02 13.29 6.23
CA ARG A 455 -3.31 13.90 4.92
C ARG A 455 -4.72 13.53 4.48
N SER A 456 -5.28 14.32 3.61
CA SER A 456 -6.62 14.06 3.08
C SER A 456 -6.75 14.48 1.61
N PRO A 457 -7.33 13.62 0.74
CA PRO A 457 -7.63 13.96 -0.65
C PRO A 457 -9.02 14.60 -0.82
N TYR A 458 -9.71 14.94 0.27
CA TYR A 458 -11.12 15.35 0.26
C TYR A 458 -11.29 16.87 0.12
N GLY A 459 -10.77 17.42 -0.97
CA GLY A 459 -10.94 18.86 -1.33
C GLY A 459 -12.19 19.14 -2.17
N ALA A 460 -12.90 18.11 -2.65
CA ALA A 460 -14.08 18.26 -3.50
C ALA A 460 -15.09 17.13 -3.31
N LEU A 461 -16.37 17.42 -3.58
CA LEU A 461 -17.43 16.42 -3.66
C LEU A 461 -17.37 15.69 -5.02
N PRO A 462 -17.86 14.46 -5.13
CA PRO A 462 -18.47 13.65 -4.08
C PRO A 462 -17.42 12.98 -3.18
N ILE A 463 -17.82 12.66 -1.93
CA ILE A 463 -17.09 11.80 -1.01
C ILE A 463 -17.97 10.59 -0.74
N VAL A 464 -17.48 9.40 -1.07
CA VAL A 464 -18.20 8.13 -0.87
C VAL A 464 -17.25 7.12 -0.28
N SER A 465 -17.71 6.41 0.75
CA SER A 465 -17.02 5.25 1.32
C SER A 465 -18.02 4.19 1.73
N SER A 466 -17.72 2.95 1.40
CA SER A 466 -18.37 1.75 1.92
C SER A 466 -17.47 0.98 2.88
N PHE A 467 -16.40 1.62 3.33
CA PHE A 467 -15.40 1.07 4.27
C PHE A 467 -14.70 -0.17 3.72
N ASN A 468 -14.68 -0.30 2.39
CA ASN A 468 -14.01 -1.39 1.71
C ASN A 468 -12.49 -1.20 1.77
N VAL A 469 -11.79 -2.16 2.36
CA VAL A 469 -10.33 -2.11 2.55
C VAL A 469 -9.55 -2.90 1.50
N GLY A 470 -10.23 -3.41 0.46
CA GLY A 470 -9.59 -4.17 -0.60
C GLY A 470 -9.39 -5.66 -0.29
N SER A 471 -10.10 -6.18 0.70
CA SER A 471 -10.14 -7.62 1.01
C SER A 471 -11.44 -7.96 1.73
N GLY A 472 -11.75 -9.23 1.91
CA GLY A 472 -12.91 -9.65 2.69
C GLY A 472 -13.18 -11.15 2.62
N ALA A 473 -13.98 -11.64 3.57
CA ALA A 473 -14.48 -13.03 3.57
C ALA A 473 -15.59 -13.26 2.53
N GLY A 474 -16.22 -12.19 2.08
CA GLY A 474 -17.25 -12.17 1.05
C GLY A 474 -17.31 -10.80 0.38
N PHE A 475 -18.21 -10.64 -0.59
CA PHE A 475 -18.48 -9.36 -1.25
C PHE A 475 -19.97 -9.10 -1.36
N TRP A 476 -20.39 -7.88 -1.05
CA TRP A 476 -21.78 -7.45 -1.03
C TRP A 476 -22.05 -6.32 -2.03
N LEU A 477 -23.25 -6.29 -2.57
CA LEU A 477 -23.79 -5.19 -3.39
C LEU A 477 -25.18 -4.83 -2.88
N GLY A 478 -25.33 -3.62 -2.34
CA GLY A 478 -26.60 -3.15 -1.79
C GLY A 478 -27.11 -3.98 -0.62
N GLY A 479 -26.22 -4.55 0.19
CA GLY A 479 -26.57 -5.42 1.32
C GLY A 479 -26.83 -6.89 0.94
N VAL A 480 -26.74 -7.24 -0.34
CA VAL A 480 -26.88 -8.62 -0.83
C VAL A 480 -25.50 -9.20 -1.06
N GLN A 481 -25.21 -10.35 -0.44
CA GLN A 481 -23.95 -11.05 -0.67
C GLN A 481 -23.94 -11.68 -2.07
N VAL A 482 -22.95 -11.29 -2.88
CA VAL A 482 -22.77 -11.73 -4.27
C VAL A 482 -21.48 -12.53 -4.47
N ARG A 483 -20.73 -12.73 -3.40
CA ARG A 483 -19.61 -13.66 -3.29
C ARG A 483 -19.50 -14.13 -1.85
N ASP A 484 -19.33 -15.43 -1.66
CA ASP A 484 -19.28 -16.13 -0.37
C ASP A 484 -17.88 -16.67 -0.03
N SER A 485 -16.87 -16.26 -0.79
CA SER A 485 -15.48 -16.70 -0.59
C SER A 485 -14.55 -15.51 -0.45
N GLY A 486 -13.43 -15.73 0.22
CA GLY A 486 -12.40 -14.74 0.47
C GLY A 486 -11.81 -14.14 -0.81
N TRP A 487 -11.38 -12.90 -0.72
CA TRP A 487 -10.77 -12.16 -1.82
C TRP A 487 -9.85 -11.06 -1.31
N ASN A 488 -8.92 -10.63 -2.18
CA ASN A 488 -7.95 -9.57 -1.92
C ASN A 488 -7.68 -8.79 -3.21
N ASN A 489 -7.84 -7.48 -3.17
CA ASN A 489 -7.48 -6.55 -4.24
C ASN A 489 -7.34 -5.13 -3.66
N GLN A 490 -6.12 -4.69 -3.38
CA GLN A 490 -5.83 -3.37 -2.83
C GLN A 490 -6.41 -2.23 -3.69
N GLY A 491 -6.42 -2.35 -5.02
CA GLY A 491 -6.95 -1.35 -5.94
C GLY A 491 -8.48 -1.18 -5.87
N SER A 492 -9.19 -2.13 -5.26
CA SER A 492 -10.63 -2.02 -5.03
C SER A 492 -10.97 -1.31 -3.72
N ALA A 493 -9.98 -1.00 -2.89
CA ALA A 493 -10.19 -0.28 -1.64
C ALA A 493 -10.78 1.11 -1.88
N ASP A 494 -11.57 1.56 -0.92
CA ASP A 494 -12.01 2.97 -0.84
C ASP A 494 -10.83 3.87 -0.45
N ARG A 495 -11.00 5.17 -0.59
CA ARG A 495 -10.09 6.15 -0.01
C ARG A 495 -10.07 6.02 1.50
N ALA A 496 -8.90 6.13 2.11
CA ALA A 496 -8.74 5.99 3.55
C ALA A 496 -9.54 7.05 4.32
N LEU A 497 -10.05 6.67 5.48
CA LEU A 497 -10.57 7.65 6.43
C LEU A 497 -9.40 8.50 6.93
N SER A 498 -9.60 9.81 7.07
CA SER A 498 -8.54 10.72 7.52
C SER A 498 -8.10 10.40 8.96
N TRP A 499 -9.06 10.02 9.80
CA TRP A 499 -8.81 9.57 11.17
C TRP A 499 -9.41 8.18 11.36
N GLN A 500 -8.64 7.17 11.17
CA GLN A 500 -9.10 5.80 11.42
C GLN A 500 -9.55 5.67 12.89
N TYR A 501 -10.85 5.48 13.09
CA TYR A 501 -11.44 5.19 14.39
C TYR A 501 -11.26 6.26 15.47
N TRP A 502 -11.14 7.54 15.09
CA TRP A 502 -11.28 8.61 16.06
C TRP A 502 -12.76 8.77 16.41
N SER A 503 -13.10 8.34 17.61
CA SER A 503 -14.45 8.42 18.15
C SER A 503 -14.45 9.16 19.49
N GLU A 504 -15.57 9.80 19.82
CA GLU A 504 -15.82 10.48 21.08
C GLU A 504 -17.06 9.89 21.76
N GLY A 505 -17.09 9.93 23.09
CA GLY A 505 -18.16 9.32 23.89
C GLY A 505 -17.95 7.82 24.11
N ASP A 506 -19.03 7.09 24.32
CA ASP A 506 -19.01 5.64 24.57
C ASP A 506 -19.15 4.83 23.28
N LEU A 507 -18.62 5.35 22.15
CA LEU A 507 -18.68 4.72 20.84
C LEU A 507 -17.44 3.88 20.57
N ALA A 508 -17.61 2.57 20.52
CA ALA A 508 -16.58 1.65 20.02
C ALA A 508 -16.79 1.38 18.52
N VAL A 509 -15.70 1.40 17.76
CA VAL A 509 -15.68 1.23 16.31
C VAL A 509 -14.70 0.14 15.93
N ARG A 510 -15.14 -0.83 15.12
CA ARG A 510 -14.24 -1.84 14.54
C ARG A 510 -14.62 -2.17 13.10
N LEU A 511 -13.66 -2.57 12.31
CA LEU A 511 -13.90 -3.10 10.98
C LEU A 511 -14.46 -4.53 11.07
N ASP A 512 -15.58 -4.78 10.38
CA ASP A 512 -16.26 -6.08 10.37
C ASP A 512 -16.39 -6.61 8.93
N GLU A 513 -15.94 -7.84 8.68
CA GLU A 513 -16.00 -8.50 7.38
C GLU A 513 -17.12 -9.55 7.27
N THR A 514 -17.98 -9.66 8.29
CA THR A 514 -19.10 -10.61 8.30
C THR A 514 -20.39 -10.01 7.75
N VAL A 515 -20.48 -8.68 7.75
CA VAL A 515 -21.64 -7.91 7.28
C VAL A 515 -21.16 -6.70 6.51
N ALA A 516 -21.66 -6.49 5.29
CA ALA A 516 -21.37 -5.30 4.53
C ALA A 516 -22.57 -4.84 3.70
N TYR A 517 -22.64 -3.54 3.40
CA TYR A 517 -23.61 -2.99 2.46
C TYR A 517 -23.07 -3.06 1.02
N GLU A 518 -21.80 -2.67 0.85
CA GLU A 518 -21.07 -2.74 -0.42
C GLU A 518 -19.59 -3.04 -0.15
N GLY A 519 -18.96 -3.91 -0.95
CA GLY A 519 -17.58 -4.31 -0.73
C GLY A 519 -17.44 -5.47 0.26
N GLY A 520 -16.30 -5.54 0.96
CA GLY A 520 -15.95 -6.64 1.88
C GLY A 520 -16.21 -6.36 3.35
N HIS A 521 -16.55 -5.11 3.73
CA HIS A 521 -16.59 -4.68 5.13
C HIS A 521 -17.68 -3.66 5.42
N SER A 522 -17.96 -3.50 6.72
CA SER A 522 -18.65 -2.35 7.30
C SER A 522 -17.94 -1.93 8.59
N LEU A 523 -18.32 -0.80 9.16
CA LEU A 523 -17.93 -0.46 10.53
C LEU A 523 -19.00 -0.97 11.49
N ALA A 524 -18.64 -1.92 12.36
CA ALA A 524 -19.45 -2.28 13.50
C ALA A 524 -19.29 -1.20 14.58
N LEU A 525 -20.42 -0.66 15.00
CA LEU A 525 -20.55 0.38 16.01
C LEU A 525 -21.23 -0.18 17.24
N THR A 526 -20.71 0.12 18.42
CA THR A 526 -21.32 -0.27 19.69
C THR A 526 -21.36 0.93 20.60
N GLY A 527 -22.54 1.19 21.19
CA GLY A 527 -22.77 2.34 22.05
C GLY A 527 -23.21 3.59 21.32
N SER A 528 -22.88 4.76 21.86
CA SER A 528 -23.33 6.06 21.34
C SER A 528 -22.21 7.08 21.40
N GLY A 529 -22.08 7.87 20.35
CA GLY A 529 -21.05 8.90 20.31
C GLY A 529 -20.84 9.50 18.95
N VAL A 530 -19.69 10.12 18.75
CA VAL A 530 -19.28 10.77 17.51
C VAL A 530 -18.17 9.98 16.84
N LEU A 531 -18.31 9.75 15.55
CA LEU A 531 -17.25 9.21 14.69
C LEU A 531 -16.79 10.30 13.72
N HIS A 532 -15.54 10.72 13.83
CA HIS A 532 -14.92 11.64 12.88
C HIS A 532 -14.43 10.85 11.64
N LEU A 533 -14.96 11.18 10.46
CA LEU A 533 -14.69 10.45 9.23
C LEU A 533 -13.65 11.13 8.33
N PHE A 534 -13.94 12.39 7.96
CA PHE A 534 -13.21 13.05 6.88
C PHE A 534 -12.77 14.45 7.26
N LYS A 535 -11.47 14.65 7.25
CA LYS A 535 -10.82 15.94 7.17
C LYS A 535 -10.98 16.47 5.75
N THR A 536 -11.53 17.66 5.61
CA THR A 536 -11.92 18.20 4.32
C THR A 536 -11.49 19.66 4.16
N ASP A 537 -11.57 20.14 2.93
CA ASP A 537 -11.51 21.57 2.60
C ASP A 537 -12.51 21.86 1.48
N LEU A 538 -13.76 21.50 1.74
CA LEU A 538 -14.82 21.60 0.76
C LEU A 538 -15.34 23.04 0.69
N THR A 539 -15.33 23.63 -0.50
CA THR A 539 -16.03 24.86 -0.79
C THR A 539 -17.09 24.57 -1.84
N ALA A 540 -18.35 24.50 -1.44
CA ALA A 540 -19.44 24.28 -2.37
C ALA A 540 -20.53 25.35 -2.20
N LYS A 541 -21.10 25.78 -3.33
CA LYS A 541 -22.30 26.59 -3.35
C LYS A 541 -23.49 25.66 -3.54
N GLY A 542 -24.57 25.90 -2.80
CA GLY A 542 -25.79 25.13 -2.93
C GLY A 542 -25.95 24.05 -1.89
N ARG A 543 -26.42 22.88 -2.30
CA ARG A 543 -26.77 21.78 -1.41
C ARG A 543 -25.80 20.60 -1.51
N MET A 544 -25.56 19.96 -0.39
CA MET A 544 -24.85 18.70 -0.28
C MET A 544 -25.83 17.62 0.21
N PRO A 545 -26.39 16.80 -0.68
CA PRO A 545 -27.15 15.62 -0.28
C PRO A 545 -26.23 14.66 0.50
N VAL A 546 -26.73 14.17 1.63
CA VAL A 546 -26.05 13.18 2.47
C VAL A 546 -26.88 11.91 2.49
N ARG A 547 -26.22 10.75 2.29
CA ARG A 547 -26.83 9.44 2.43
C ARG A 547 -25.93 8.55 3.28
N VAL A 548 -26.57 7.84 4.20
CA VAL A 548 -25.90 6.87 5.07
C VAL A 548 -26.70 5.57 5.03
N HIS A 549 -26.04 4.45 4.76
CA HIS A 549 -26.65 3.12 4.83
C HIS A 549 -26.14 2.44 6.09
N ALA A 550 -27.06 2.15 7.00
CA ALA A 550 -26.75 1.54 8.30
C ALA A 550 -27.84 0.55 8.69
N GLN A 551 -27.49 -0.42 9.54
CA GLN A 551 -28.46 -1.30 10.18
C GLN A 551 -28.23 -1.33 11.70
N GLY A 552 -29.28 -1.59 12.47
CA GLY A 552 -29.24 -1.65 13.94
C GLY A 552 -29.18 -0.30 14.66
N LEU A 553 -28.80 0.79 13.97
CA LEU A 553 -28.73 2.12 14.57
C LEU A 553 -30.13 2.72 14.77
N THR A 554 -30.33 3.41 15.89
CA THR A 554 -31.59 4.07 16.26
C THR A 554 -31.63 5.53 15.84
N SER A 555 -30.46 6.19 15.80
CA SER A 555 -30.30 7.59 15.41
C SER A 555 -29.01 7.79 14.61
N VAL A 556 -29.06 8.67 13.61
CA VAL A 556 -27.89 9.11 12.85
C VAL A 556 -28.00 10.61 12.58
N GLU A 557 -26.98 11.36 12.94
CA GLU A 557 -26.83 12.76 12.58
C GLU A 557 -25.52 12.99 11.84
N VAL A 558 -25.50 13.92 10.90
CA VAL A 558 -24.27 14.39 10.28
C VAL A 558 -23.82 15.70 10.91
N GLY A 559 -22.54 15.74 11.30
CA GLY A 559 -21.90 16.93 11.84
C GLY A 559 -20.98 17.58 10.82
N VAL A 560 -21.07 18.89 10.69
CA VAL A 560 -20.19 19.70 9.86
C VAL A 560 -19.41 20.65 10.75
N THR A 561 -18.09 20.59 10.70
CA THR A 561 -17.21 21.60 11.28
C THR A 561 -16.77 22.57 10.19
N TRP A 562 -16.98 23.84 10.43
CA TRP A 562 -16.62 24.90 9.52
C TRP A 562 -15.18 25.38 9.74
N ARG A 563 -14.47 25.74 8.67
CA ARG A 563 -13.11 26.24 8.77
C ARG A 563 -12.98 27.56 9.55
N ASP A 564 -14.03 28.37 9.52
CA ASP A 564 -14.15 29.63 10.28
C ASP A 564 -14.68 29.47 11.70
N ALA A 565 -15.09 28.24 12.10
CA ALA A 565 -15.56 27.89 13.43
C ALA A 565 -15.14 26.46 13.78
N PRO A 566 -13.81 26.19 13.93
CA PRO A 566 -13.28 24.83 14.04
C PRO A 566 -13.63 24.12 15.36
N ASP A 567 -13.99 24.87 16.39
CA ASP A 567 -14.33 24.36 17.73
C ASP A 567 -15.82 23.99 17.88
N ALA A 568 -16.63 24.24 16.84
CA ALA A 568 -18.05 23.97 16.84
C ALA A 568 -18.44 22.98 15.74
N VAL A 569 -19.43 22.14 16.03
CA VAL A 569 -20.02 21.21 15.07
C VAL A 569 -21.49 21.53 14.89
N ASP A 570 -21.89 21.82 13.68
CA ASP A 570 -23.30 21.97 13.30
C ASP A 570 -23.89 20.57 13.03
N TRP A 571 -24.79 20.12 13.89
CA TRP A 571 -25.42 18.81 13.81
C TRP A 571 -26.74 18.86 13.06
N HIS A 572 -26.95 17.91 12.15
CA HIS A 572 -28.14 17.79 11.33
C HIS A 572 -28.67 16.35 11.37
N PRO A 573 -29.91 16.14 11.89
CA PRO A 573 -30.49 14.81 11.92
C PRO A 573 -30.79 14.29 10.52
N LEU A 574 -30.62 12.97 10.34
CA LEU A 574 -31.00 12.28 9.13
C LEU A 574 -32.34 11.58 9.32
N VAL A 575 -33.13 11.52 8.25
CA VAL A 575 -34.38 10.75 8.22
C VAL A 575 -34.13 9.40 7.60
N GLY A 576 -34.48 8.33 8.31
CA GLY A 576 -34.24 6.96 7.90
C GLY A 576 -35.46 6.29 7.25
N VAL A 577 -35.23 5.58 6.14
CA VAL A 577 -36.20 4.70 5.49
C VAL A 577 -35.62 3.30 5.43
N GLU A 578 -36.33 2.31 5.93
CA GLU A 578 -35.88 0.93 5.94
C GLU A 578 -36.07 0.25 4.60
N LEU A 579 -35.06 -0.48 4.14
CA LEU A 579 -35.09 -1.25 2.91
C LEU A 579 -34.20 -2.48 3.05
N GLY A 580 -34.79 -3.68 3.13
CA GLY A 580 -34.08 -4.95 3.11
C GLY A 580 -33.12 -5.18 4.27
N GLY A 581 -33.48 -4.78 5.49
CA GLY A 581 -32.65 -4.93 6.70
C GLY A 581 -31.59 -3.84 6.87
N TRP A 582 -31.33 -3.06 5.84
CA TRP A 582 -30.55 -1.82 5.91
C TRP A 582 -31.49 -0.62 5.87
N ARG A 583 -31.17 0.38 6.69
CA ARG A 583 -31.88 1.66 6.65
C ARG A 583 -31.04 2.69 5.89
N THR A 584 -31.67 3.34 4.92
CA THR A 584 -31.08 4.49 4.24
C THR A 584 -31.49 5.75 5.00
N TRP A 585 -30.49 6.43 5.56
CA TRP A 585 -30.65 7.70 6.23
C TRP A 585 -30.24 8.84 5.29
N GLY A 586 -30.97 9.95 5.29
CA GLY A 586 -30.67 11.04 4.37
C GLY A 586 -31.07 12.41 4.89
N THR A 587 -30.33 13.42 4.39
CA THR A 587 -30.62 14.86 4.55
C THR A 587 -29.99 15.63 3.40
N SER A 588 -30.18 16.95 3.36
CA SER A 588 -29.55 17.81 2.37
C SER A 588 -29.10 19.11 3.02
N LEU A 589 -27.81 19.28 3.17
CA LEU A 589 -27.20 20.42 3.85
C LEU A 589 -27.01 21.59 2.90
N ARG A 590 -27.16 22.83 3.38
CA ARG A 590 -26.75 24.04 2.68
C ARG A 590 -25.35 24.43 3.10
N LEU A 591 -24.44 24.55 2.14
CA LEU A 591 -23.05 24.94 2.41
C LEU A 591 -22.84 26.46 2.24
N ASP A 592 -23.66 27.15 1.46
CA ASP A 592 -23.72 28.62 1.28
C ASP A 592 -22.33 29.28 1.02
N GLY A 593 -21.40 28.51 0.42
CA GLY A 593 -20.04 28.96 0.12
C GLY A 593 -19.06 28.96 1.29
N ARG A 594 -19.49 28.52 2.48
CA ARG A 594 -18.57 28.29 3.60
C ARG A 594 -17.67 27.07 3.33
N ARG A 595 -16.49 27.07 3.95
CA ARG A 595 -15.52 25.94 3.84
C ARG A 595 -15.76 24.93 4.95
N VAL A 596 -16.02 23.68 4.55
CA VAL A 596 -16.16 22.55 5.47
C VAL A 596 -14.77 21.99 5.76
N ALA A 597 -14.38 21.96 7.03
CA ALA A 597 -13.09 21.46 7.50
C ALA A 597 -13.14 20.01 7.97
N ARG A 598 -14.28 19.54 8.47
CA ARG A 598 -14.46 18.17 8.97
C ARG A 598 -15.91 17.72 8.78
N ILE A 599 -16.05 16.43 8.47
CA ILE A 599 -17.34 15.74 8.45
C ILE A 599 -17.31 14.62 9.48
N SER A 600 -18.34 14.56 10.32
CA SER A 600 -18.50 13.58 11.38
C SER A 600 -19.91 12.98 11.35
N LEU A 601 -20.07 11.82 12.00
CA LEU A 601 -21.39 11.24 12.28
C LEU A 601 -21.56 11.11 13.80
N ARG A 602 -22.77 11.41 14.29
CA ARG A 602 -23.21 11.03 15.63
C ARG A 602 -24.22 9.90 15.49
N THR A 603 -24.00 8.83 16.24
CA THR A 603 -24.80 7.61 16.14
C THR A 603 -25.20 7.12 17.51
N GLU A 604 -26.36 6.45 17.57
CA GLU A 604 -26.86 5.77 18.75
C GLU A 604 -27.26 4.34 18.42
N GLY A 605 -26.95 3.41 19.32
CA GLY A 605 -27.29 1.98 19.23
C GLY A 605 -26.17 1.14 18.65
N ASP A 606 -26.38 -0.17 18.80
CA ASP A 606 -25.45 -1.18 18.28
C ASP A 606 -25.83 -1.58 16.87
N GLY A 607 -24.86 -1.54 15.94
CA GLY A 607 -25.16 -1.83 14.54
C GLY A 607 -23.97 -1.72 13.59
N HIS A 608 -24.27 -1.59 12.32
CA HIS A 608 -23.28 -1.50 11.26
C HIS A 608 -23.49 -0.25 10.39
N LEU A 609 -22.42 0.48 10.17
CA LEU A 609 -22.36 1.56 9.20
C LEU A 609 -21.76 0.99 7.89
N GLY A 610 -22.59 0.85 6.86
CA GLY A 610 -22.23 0.12 5.65
C GLY A 610 -21.80 1.02 4.48
N LYS A 611 -22.30 2.26 4.41
CA LYS A 611 -21.90 3.22 3.37
C LYS A 611 -22.25 4.64 3.76
N VAL A 612 -21.38 5.57 3.42
CA VAL A 612 -21.64 7.01 3.52
C VAL A 612 -21.41 7.68 2.16
N ALA A 613 -22.25 8.66 1.82
CA ALA A 613 -22.11 9.42 0.59
C ALA A 613 -22.47 10.89 0.84
N PHE A 614 -21.55 11.78 0.51
CA PHE A 614 -21.69 13.23 0.51
C PHE A 614 -21.57 13.68 -0.93
N LEU A 615 -22.68 14.14 -1.51
CA LEU A 615 -22.83 14.31 -2.94
C LEU A 615 -22.86 15.80 -3.33
N ALA A 616 -22.48 16.09 -4.57
CA ALA A 616 -22.75 17.40 -5.16
C ALA A 616 -24.21 17.45 -5.67
N ALA A 617 -24.88 18.59 -5.51
CA ALA A 617 -26.21 18.80 -6.09
C ALA A 617 -26.14 19.74 -7.30
N PRO A 618 -27.06 19.60 -8.26
CA PRO A 618 -27.94 18.48 -8.55
C PRO A 618 -27.26 17.45 -9.43
N GLY A 619 -27.35 16.19 -9.02
CA GLY A 619 -27.01 15.01 -9.83
C GLY A 619 -25.62 14.99 -10.46
N VAL A 620 -24.74 14.15 -9.96
CA VAL A 620 -23.56 13.75 -10.73
C VAL A 620 -24.07 12.92 -11.91
N ASP A 621 -23.61 13.21 -13.11
CA ASP A 621 -23.92 12.37 -14.26
C ASP A 621 -23.40 10.96 -13.99
N ARG A 622 -24.29 9.99 -14.17
CA ARG A 622 -23.90 8.58 -14.06
C ARG A 622 -22.81 8.30 -15.07
N PRO A 623 -21.85 7.41 -14.75
CA PRO A 623 -20.85 7.03 -15.72
C PRO A 623 -21.51 6.44 -16.97
N SER A 624 -20.93 6.68 -18.12
CA SER A 624 -21.38 6.02 -19.35
C SER A 624 -21.16 4.50 -19.23
N ARG A 625 -21.85 3.72 -20.03
CA ARG A 625 -21.61 2.28 -20.08
C ARG A 625 -20.25 2.00 -20.74
N ALA A 626 -19.58 0.95 -20.30
CA ALA A 626 -18.41 0.43 -21.00
C ALA A 626 -18.80 -0.03 -22.42
N GLU A 627 -17.93 0.16 -23.38
CA GLU A 627 -18.13 -0.31 -24.75
C GLU A 627 -17.11 -1.40 -25.10
N GLY A 628 -17.38 -2.21 -26.14
CA GLY A 628 -16.47 -3.23 -26.62
C GLY A 628 -16.16 -4.33 -25.60
N PHE A 629 -17.06 -4.61 -24.65
CA PHE A 629 -16.86 -5.64 -23.63
C PHE A 629 -16.77 -7.03 -24.26
N THR A 630 -15.64 -7.69 -24.02
CA THR A 630 -15.35 -9.04 -24.50
C THR A 630 -14.88 -9.94 -23.38
N VAL A 631 -15.03 -11.26 -23.58
CA VAL A 631 -14.50 -12.31 -22.72
C VAL A 631 -13.86 -13.38 -23.55
N SER A 632 -12.67 -13.82 -23.17
CA SER A 632 -11.92 -14.89 -23.82
C SER A 632 -11.35 -15.86 -22.77
N ASP A 633 -11.10 -17.10 -23.21
CA ASP A 633 -10.30 -18.04 -22.42
C ASP A 633 -8.86 -17.50 -22.36
N ALA A 634 -8.33 -17.33 -21.15
CA ALA A 634 -6.97 -16.80 -20.96
C ALA A 634 -5.88 -17.88 -21.17
N GLY A 635 -6.28 -19.08 -21.55
CA GLY A 635 -5.44 -20.10 -22.19
C GLY A 635 -4.60 -20.93 -21.25
N ASP A 636 -3.40 -21.09 -21.51
CA ASP A 636 -2.42 -22.17 -21.46
C ASP A 636 -2.05 -22.75 -20.08
N VAL A 637 -2.42 -22.15 -18.97
CA VAL A 637 -2.17 -22.72 -17.65
C VAL A 637 -3.40 -23.49 -17.18
N LYS A 638 -3.19 -24.69 -16.70
CA LYS A 638 -4.26 -25.57 -16.24
C LYS A 638 -5.04 -24.93 -15.09
N ALA A 639 -6.27 -24.52 -15.37
CA ALA A 639 -7.23 -24.14 -14.35
C ALA A 639 -7.65 -25.35 -13.50
N ALA A 640 -8.25 -25.12 -12.34
CA ALA A 640 -8.86 -26.17 -11.55
C ALA A 640 -9.91 -26.93 -12.37
N GLU A 641 -10.10 -28.22 -12.09
CA GLU A 641 -11.03 -29.06 -12.84
C GLU A 641 -12.44 -28.44 -12.87
N GLY A 642 -13.02 -28.33 -14.04
CA GLY A 642 -14.34 -27.70 -14.25
C GLY A 642 -14.34 -26.17 -14.33
N THR A 643 -13.19 -25.54 -14.19
CA THR A 643 -13.03 -24.07 -14.25
C THR A 643 -12.25 -23.62 -15.48
N ARG A 644 -12.21 -22.28 -15.71
CA ARG A 644 -11.39 -21.63 -16.74
C ARG A 644 -10.77 -20.36 -16.20
N HIS A 645 -9.57 -20.03 -16.67
CA HIS A 645 -9.03 -18.69 -16.55
C HIS A 645 -9.60 -17.81 -17.66
N LEU A 646 -10.10 -16.65 -17.31
CA LEU A 646 -10.76 -15.77 -18.26
C LEU A 646 -10.07 -14.40 -18.28
N SER A 647 -9.93 -13.85 -19.48
CA SER A 647 -9.53 -12.45 -19.71
C SER A 647 -10.72 -11.65 -20.22
N PHE A 648 -10.84 -10.42 -19.70
CA PHE A 648 -11.89 -9.49 -20.04
C PHE A 648 -11.27 -8.17 -20.49
N GLU A 649 -11.82 -7.59 -21.55
CA GLU A 649 -11.43 -6.27 -22.06
C GLU A 649 -12.65 -5.43 -22.39
N TRP A 650 -12.53 -4.11 -22.25
CA TRP A 650 -13.54 -3.13 -22.62
C TRP A 650 -12.87 -1.77 -22.92
N GLN A 651 -13.65 -0.79 -23.38
CA GLN A 651 -13.20 0.59 -23.50
C GLN A 651 -13.57 1.35 -22.23
N LEU A 652 -12.68 2.23 -21.78
CA LEU A 652 -12.94 3.08 -20.62
C LEU A 652 -14.20 3.92 -20.85
N ALA A 653 -15.05 3.96 -19.84
CA ALA A 653 -16.29 4.71 -19.85
C ALA A 653 -16.09 6.10 -19.25
N ASP A 654 -16.69 7.12 -19.87
CA ASP A 654 -16.64 8.49 -19.36
C ASP A 654 -17.28 8.56 -17.96
N GLY A 655 -16.62 9.23 -17.03
CA GLY A 655 -17.07 9.39 -15.65
C GLY A 655 -16.91 8.15 -14.78
N ALA A 656 -16.30 7.07 -15.28
CA ALA A 656 -16.00 5.88 -14.48
C ALA A 656 -14.82 6.13 -13.54
N ASP A 657 -14.97 5.69 -12.29
CA ASP A 657 -13.91 5.61 -11.27
C ASP A 657 -13.44 4.15 -11.10
N ALA A 658 -14.32 3.19 -11.33
CA ALA A 658 -14.01 1.76 -11.26
C ALA A 658 -15.00 0.93 -12.08
N TYR A 659 -14.76 -0.35 -12.19
CA TYR A 659 -15.61 -1.32 -12.89
C TYR A 659 -15.78 -2.58 -12.05
N ASP A 660 -17.03 -3.05 -11.91
CA ASP A 660 -17.34 -4.39 -11.40
C ASP A 660 -17.50 -5.36 -12.55
N VAL A 661 -16.84 -6.50 -12.46
CA VAL A 661 -17.02 -7.65 -13.36
C VAL A 661 -17.78 -8.74 -12.62
N LEU A 662 -18.88 -9.20 -13.23
CA LEU A 662 -19.82 -10.15 -12.64
C LEU A 662 -20.07 -11.33 -13.60
N GLN A 663 -20.23 -12.52 -13.06
CA GLN A 663 -20.78 -13.68 -13.76
C GLN A 663 -22.28 -13.76 -13.50
N VAL A 664 -23.07 -13.95 -14.54
CA VAL A 664 -24.53 -14.07 -14.45
C VAL A 664 -24.93 -15.53 -14.64
N GLY A 665 -25.55 -16.07 -13.63
CA GLY A 665 -26.04 -17.46 -13.61
C GLY A 665 -27.54 -17.56 -13.37
N THR A 666 -28.03 -18.77 -13.33
CA THR A 666 -29.46 -19.09 -13.05
C THR A 666 -29.82 -18.80 -11.59
N GLU A 667 -28.85 -18.87 -10.69
CA GLU A 667 -29.04 -18.66 -9.25
C GLU A 667 -28.75 -17.22 -8.82
N GLY A 668 -28.40 -16.34 -9.75
CA GLY A 668 -28.08 -14.94 -9.48
C GLY A 668 -26.75 -14.50 -10.09
N VAL A 669 -26.16 -13.49 -9.48
CA VAL A 669 -24.88 -12.93 -9.92
C VAL A 669 -23.77 -13.28 -8.94
N THR A 670 -22.58 -13.58 -9.47
CA THR A 670 -21.37 -13.76 -8.70
C THR A 670 -20.39 -12.64 -9.05
N TRP A 671 -19.92 -11.90 -8.06
CA TRP A 671 -18.89 -10.89 -8.26
C TRP A 671 -17.53 -11.57 -8.50
N LEU A 672 -16.87 -11.20 -9.60
CA LEU A 672 -15.54 -11.71 -9.95
C LEU A 672 -14.43 -10.77 -9.50
N GLY A 673 -14.64 -9.46 -9.60
CA GLY A 673 -13.66 -8.48 -9.15
C GLY A 673 -14.05 -7.04 -9.48
N ARG A 674 -13.32 -6.09 -8.87
CA ARG A 674 -13.41 -4.64 -9.11
C ARG A 674 -12.04 -4.12 -9.54
N VAL A 675 -11.98 -3.37 -10.62
CA VAL A 675 -10.74 -2.78 -11.15
C VAL A 675 -10.94 -1.34 -11.59
N ARG A 676 -9.84 -0.59 -11.76
CA ARG A 676 -9.85 0.82 -12.21
C ARG A 676 -9.21 0.97 -13.61
N ARG A 677 -9.27 -0.07 -14.40
CA ARG A 677 -8.70 -0.15 -15.75
C ARG A 677 -9.65 -0.85 -16.71
N ASP A 678 -9.25 -0.95 -17.95
CA ASP A 678 -10.04 -1.46 -19.07
C ASP A 678 -9.86 -2.98 -19.33
N VAL A 679 -9.19 -3.67 -18.42
CA VAL A 679 -8.92 -5.11 -18.49
C VAL A 679 -9.09 -5.78 -17.13
N PHE A 680 -9.47 -7.05 -17.16
CA PHE A 680 -9.58 -7.88 -15.96
C PHE A 680 -9.21 -9.32 -16.27
N PHE A 681 -8.50 -9.97 -15.36
CA PHE A 681 -8.20 -11.40 -15.42
C PHE A 681 -8.90 -12.11 -14.27
N ALA A 682 -9.66 -13.16 -14.58
CA ALA A 682 -10.32 -13.99 -13.59
C ALA A 682 -9.75 -15.41 -13.59
N GLU A 683 -9.23 -15.82 -12.41
CA GLU A 683 -8.67 -17.14 -12.22
C GLU A 683 -9.74 -18.16 -11.85
N SER A 684 -9.70 -19.35 -12.48
CA SER A 684 -10.50 -20.51 -12.10
C SER A 684 -12.01 -20.23 -11.98
N VAL A 685 -12.57 -19.58 -12.98
CA VAL A 685 -14.02 -19.27 -13.03
C VAL A 685 -14.82 -20.55 -13.28
N ASP A 686 -15.77 -20.83 -12.40
CA ASP A 686 -16.72 -21.96 -12.54
C ASP A 686 -17.77 -21.66 -13.60
N LEU A 687 -17.64 -22.25 -14.77
CA LEU A 687 -18.57 -22.07 -15.89
C LEU A 687 -19.89 -22.82 -15.72
N THR A 688 -20.05 -23.69 -14.72
CA THR A 688 -21.33 -24.35 -14.42
C THR A 688 -22.35 -23.35 -13.87
N ARG A 689 -21.90 -22.27 -13.23
CA ARG A 689 -22.75 -21.16 -12.78
C ARG A 689 -23.33 -20.33 -13.93
N GLY A 690 -22.68 -20.27 -15.08
CA GLY A 690 -23.13 -19.55 -16.27
C GLY A 690 -21.96 -19.11 -17.15
N ARG A 691 -22.27 -18.77 -18.42
CA ARG A 691 -21.30 -18.28 -19.41
C ARG A 691 -21.58 -16.84 -19.85
N LEU A 692 -22.50 -16.15 -19.17
CA LEU A 692 -22.81 -14.75 -19.41
C LEU A 692 -22.07 -13.91 -18.36
N PHE A 693 -21.36 -12.89 -18.81
CA PHE A 693 -20.60 -11.97 -17.97
C PHE A 693 -21.09 -10.56 -18.16
N THR A 694 -20.88 -9.74 -17.15
CA THR A 694 -21.33 -8.36 -17.14
C THR A 694 -20.22 -7.47 -16.61
N VAL A 695 -20.01 -6.32 -17.27
CA VAL A 695 -19.24 -5.22 -16.72
C VAL A 695 -20.15 -4.01 -16.45
N ARG A 696 -19.94 -3.34 -15.32
CA ARG A 696 -20.61 -2.09 -14.96
C ARG A 696 -19.59 -1.07 -14.51
N ALA A 697 -19.63 0.12 -15.09
CA ALA A 697 -18.86 1.24 -14.61
C ALA A 697 -19.45 1.80 -13.31
N ILE A 698 -18.60 2.27 -12.42
CA ILE A 698 -18.92 2.88 -11.13
C ILE A 698 -18.40 4.32 -11.16
N GLY A 699 -19.27 5.30 -10.92
CA GLY A 699 -18.89 6.71 -10.81
C GLY A 699 -18.28 7.05 -9.45
N ARG A 700 -17.62 8.17 -9.36
CA ARG A 700 -17.06 8.68 -8.09
C ARG A 700 -18.11 8.89 -6.99
N ASP A 701 -19.37 9.08 -7.35
CA ASP A 701 -20.53 9.19 -6.46
C ASP A 701 -21.09 7.83 -6.02
N GLY A 702 -20.47 6.72 -6.47
CA GLY A 702 -20.93 5.36 -6.23
C GLY A 702 -22.14 4.95 -7.06
N SER A 703 -22.52 5.74 -8.08
CA SER A 703 -23.57 5.36 -9.03
C SER A 703 -23.06 4.34 -10.05
N TYR A 704 -23.96 3.49 -10.53
CA TYR A 704 -23.65 2.47 -11.54
C TYR A 704 -24.16 2.86 -12.92
N SER A 705 -23.37 2.56 -13.95
CA SER A 705 -23.82 2.60 -15.34
C SER A 705 -24.86 1.50 -15.64
N ALA A 706 -25.49 1.58 -16.81
CA ALA A 706 -26.15 0.41 -17.36
C ALA A 706 -25.14 -0.73 -17.60
N PRO A 707 -25.53 -1.99 -17.33
CA PRO A 707 -24.65 -3.13 -17.53
C PRO A 707 -24.39 -3.40 -19.02
N VAL A 708 -23.20 -3.93 -19.33
CA VAL A 708 -22.85 -4.46 -20.66
C VAL A 708 -22.50 -5.92 -20.52
N HIS A 709 -22.98 -6.73 -21.44
CA HIS A 709 -22.88 -8.18 -21.36
C HIS A 709 -22.00 -8.75 -22.47
N ALA A 710 -21.25 -9.79 -22.15
CA ALA A 710 -20.54 -10.64 -23.10
C ALA A 710 -20.72 -12.10 -22.73
N ARG A 711 -20.69 -12.97 -23.72
CA ARG A 711 -20.85 -14.42 -23.53
C ARG A 711 -19.58 -15.13 -23.97
N LEU A 712 -19.06 -16.00 -23.13
CA LEU A 712 -17.98 -16.90 -23.51
C LEU A 712 -18.55 -17.96 -24.47
N ALA A 713 -17.86 -18.13 -25.60
CA ALA A 713 -18.24 -19.05 -26.67
C ALA A 713 -18.29 -20.53 -26.23
#